data_bd71091a177c7df010242c89cf69548b
#
_entry.id   bd71091a177c7df010242c89cf69548b
#
_cell.length_a   1.000
_cell.length_b   1.000
_cell.length_c   1.000
_cell.angle_alpha   90.00
_cell.angle_beta   90.00
_cell.angle_gamma   90.00
#
_symmetry.space_group_name_H-M   'P 1'
#
loop_
_entity.id
_entity.type
_entity.pdbx_description
1 polymer ?
#
loop_
_entity_poly.entity_id
_entity_poly.type
_entity_poly.pdbx_seq_one_letter_code
_entity_poly.pdbx_strand_id
1 'polypeptide(L)'
;MMLLWKLKEEEPHYKKPPQLFLNFSIIMSKPKRAWYYVDLDGNQQGPVDESTLKSEYRTGELDGLTLMWRPGQKGGWMALDKLSSLKGRISQSAAPAAPAVAAPPPLSSPQASSRRSKPSHALQPRSSSKKAAPSTSTNSKRGHKSALTFSQEAQFDVGRFAESKQAKEDQRMAKIREIEAAEAAAGDVLAQERRAAAEKMKQELLARRAAQHKSGWDEHFTPERLPYYQNRETGDLSWEKPMELRTAEELETADGVWLWMPDKKEAFLPGKVVSRNGGKIQATGINGQSFECEAGKEAGVITNFHSINMREDDLVQMLDVNEGSIINCLRERFKRDLIYTAVGDILIALNPYVRLPLYTPEKVYEYSHRGTRRLPPHVFDTASRTYLGMCEYHKDYSILISGESGAGKTEATKQVLIYLSEVAGSSGGGSNDIAQRVLSANPGLEAFGNAKTLRNNNSSRFGKFMQVYFNAGQKIAGCQIENYLLEKSRVVMQLEGERNFHIFYMLCVATTTKVRAALRLENPQDYHYLNQSGCIQVDGMDDVREFEDVMTALKKLEFSEDEIMNMWNVAAAVLHCGNIKFDATSSEACSIHKGSQESVQNLADLLQIDVKQLSKTFVIREITMRGETVRAPLNVERAIAGRDALSKSLYGHLFDWLVVRTNKAMIGSGNITSGNYIGILDIFGFEIFKSNSFEQLCINFCNEKLQQHFNRNTFVLEEDTYKAEGIDFDHIEYIDNQDILNMIEKKPKGILVVLDDEVSVPKGSDRGFYNKICKIHKKNKRFLQPRLAQNTFVINHYAGGVTYTIDNMMEKNKDKIEEDMAALMTTSKLSLVGDELYASVKKEMEQKKKGGSASRGSRYLRTQSSVFRSSLNALMKRLNGTTPGYIRCIKTNAVKKPGVFTAPMCLEQLRYAGVFEGTCWCCVLGVVGVVLLLVGGWWLFGFTVVIL
;
A
#
# COMPACT_ATOMS: atom_id res chain seq x y z
N MET A 1 -29.25 19.09 16.14
CA MET A 1 -30.34 19.66 16.94
C MET A 1 -30.22 21.16 17.17
N MET A 2 -29.05 21.72 17.39
CA MET A 2 -28.88 23.22 17.52
C MET A 2 -29.12 23.96 16.19
N LEU A 3 -28.90 23.36 15.03
CA LEU A 3 -29.24 24.02 13.75
C LEU A 3 -30.74 24.05 13.45
N LEU A 4 -31.54 23.19 14.06
CA LEU A 4 -33.00 23.20 13.96
C LEU A 4 -33.67 24.18 14.90
N TRP A 5 -32.97 24.71 15.91
CA TRP A 5 -33.51 25.70 16.86
C TRP A 5 -33.35 27.14 16.37
N LYS A 6 -32.33 27.44 15.57
CA LYS A 6 -32.08 28.75 14.97
C LYS A 6 -32.98 29.12 13.76
N LEU A 7 -33.71 28.11 13.21
CA LEU A 7 -34.61 28.33 12.07
C LEU A 7 -36.08 28.59 12.48
N LYS A 8 -36.36 28.82 13.75
CA LYS A 8 -37.74 29.05 14.28
C LYS A 8 -38.13 30.51 14.52
N GLU A 9 -37.26 31.47 14.27
CA GLU A 9 -37.52 32.88 14.55
C GLU A 9 -37.69 33.81 13.33
N GLU A 10 -37.74 33.28 12.10
CA GLU A 10 -38.08 34.08 10.92
C GLU A 10 -39.13 33.35 10.05
N GLU A 11 -40.42 33.70 10.28
CA GLU A 11 -41.50 33.60 9.31
C GLU A 11 -41.77 35.00 8.69
N PRO A 12 -42.32 35.17 7.43
CA PRO A 12 -43.24 34.28 6.76
C PRO A 12 -43.02 34.10 5.22
N HIS A 13 -43.78 33.13 4.64
CA HIS A 13 -44.06 32.90 3.25
C HIS A 13 -43.15 31.86 2.50
N TYR A 14 -43.47 30.58 2.62
CA TYR A 14 -43.47 29.73 1.46
C TYR A 14 -44.46 28.58 1.52
N LYS A 15 -45.13 28.33 0.41
CA LYS A 15 -46.16 27.31 0.17
C LYS A 15 -45.58 25.92 0.00
N LYS A 16 -46.20 24.95 0.67
CA LYS A 16 -46.08 23.46 0.54
C LYS A 16 -44.71 22.83 0.84
N PRO A 17 -44.62 21.85 1.74
CA PRO A 17 -43.44 21.08 2.03
C PRO A 17 -43.13 20.04 0.91
N PRO A 18 -41.87 19.75 0.62
CA PRO A 18 -41.51 18.74 -0.34
C PRO A 18 -41.81 17.31 0.17
N GLN A 19 -42.05 16.39 -0.76
CA GLN A 19 -42.49 15.01 -0.57
C GLN A 19 -41.58 14.10 0.31
N LEU A 20 -40.59 14.62 0.96
CA LEU A 20 -39.67 13.82 1.82
C LEU A 20 -40.29 13.37 3.16
N PHE A 21 -41.43 13.90 3.57
CA PHE A 21 -42.11 13.49 4.80
C PHE A 21 -43.04 12.27 4.64
N LEU A 22 -43.31 11.82 3.41
CA LEU A 22 -44.21 10.67 3.16
C LEU A 22 -43.51 9.32 3.31
N ASN A 23 -42.17 9.26 3.31
CA ASN A 23 -41.46 7.99 3.48
C ASN A 23 -41.24 7.57 4.95
N PHE A 24 -41.36 8.49 5.90
CA PHE A 24 -41.26 8.15 7.33
C PHE A 24 -42.52 7.52 7.93
N SER A 25 -43.65 7.66 7.28
CA SER A 25 -44.91 7.00 7.73
C SER A 25 -45.07 5.56 7.25
N ILE A 26 -44.27 5.12 6.25
CA ILE A 26 -44.33 3.75 5.73
C ILE A 26 -43.48 2.79 6.59
N ILE A 27 -42.50 3.29 7.35
CA ILE A 27 -41.64 2.49 8.23
C ILE A 27 -42.36 2.08 9.54
N MET A 28 -43.52 2.66 9.88
CA MET A 28 -44.25 2.40 11.11
C MET A 28 -45.37 1.34 11.02
N SER A 29 -45.59 0.66 9.90
CA SER A 29 -46.46 -0.52 9.83
C SER A 29 -45.63 -1.80 10.07
N LYS A 30 -45.15 -2.00 11.30
CA LYS A 30 -44.51 -3.25 11.71
C LYS A 30 -45.52 -4.40 11.58
N PRO A 31 -45.19 -5.49 10.90
CA PRO A 31 -46.07 -6.66 10.83
C PRO A 31 -46.23 -7.22 12.24
N LYS A 32 -47.46 -7.37 12.69
CA LYS A 32 -47.86 -7.87 14.05
C LYS A 32 -47.31 -9.27 14.39
N ARG A 33 -46.55 -9.92 13.54
CA ARG A 33 -46.04 -11.30 13.69
C ARG A 33 -44.52 -11.44 13.45
N ALA A 34 -43.76 -10.37 13.41
CA ALA A 34 -42.31 -10.44 13.27
C ALA A 34 -41.63 -10.72 14.61
N TRP A 35 -40.56 -11.52 14.57
CA TRP A 35 -39.73 -11.86 15.71
C TRP A 35 -38.39 -11.11 15.64
N TYR A 36 -37.81 -10.88 16.80
CA TYR A 36 -36.47 -10.40 16.99
C TYR A 36 -35.75 -11.37 17.90
N TYR A 37 -34.49 -11.63 17.69
CA TYR A 37 -33.66 -12.47 18.55
C TYR A 37 -32.27 -11.83 18.76
N VAL A 38 -31.54 -12.31 19.75
CA VAL A 38 -30.14 -11.94 19.99
C VAL A 38 -29.31 -13.12 19.55
N ASP A 39 -28.41 -12.89 18.54
CA ASP A 39 -27.54 -13.93 18.02
C ASP A 39 -26.46 -14.34 19.04
N LEU A 40 -25.60 -15.31 18.65
CA LEU A 40 -24.53 -15.83 19.52
C LEU A 40 -23.47 -14.79 19.83
N ASP A 41 -23.37 -13.73 19.01
CA ASP A 41 -22.44 -12.61 19.18
C ASP A 41 -23.03 -11.45 20.02
N GLY A 42 -24.29 -11.60 20.48
CA GLY A 42 -24.99 -10.63 21.31
C GLY A 42 -25.68 -9.51 20.52
N ASN A 43 -25.76 -9.58 19.20
CA ASN A 43 -26.40 -8.57 18.36
C ASN A 43 -27.91 -8.86 18.22
N GLN A 44 -28.72 -7.79 18.20
CA GLN A 44 -30.14 -7.91 17.95
C GLN A 44 -30.44 -8.09 16.47
N GLN A 45 -31.04 -9.22 16.09
CA GLN A 45 -31.47 -9.56 14.74
C GLN A 45 -33.00 -9.40 14.58
N GLY A 46 -33.45 -9.12 13.36
CA GLY A 46 -34.86 -8.98 13.01
C GLY A 46 -35.28 -7.59 12.54
N PRO A 47 -36.48 -7.43 12.01
CA PRO A 47 -37.63 -8.38 12.11
C PRO A 47 -37.51 -9.59 11.18
N VAL A 48 -37.65 -10.80 11.73
CA VAL A 48 -37.61 -12.07 10.99
C VAL A 48 -38.96 -12.81 11.15
N ASP A 49 -39.29 -13.66 10.20
CA ASP A 49 -40.47 -14.53 10.27
C ASP A 49 -40.14 -15.93 10.84
N GLU A 50 -41.16 -16.73 11.07
CA GLU A 50 -40.95 -18.06 11.62
C GLU A 50 -40.24 -19.02 10.65
N SER A 51 -40.23 -18.75 9.35
CA SER A 51 -39.54 -19.58 8.37
C SER A 51 -38.01 -19.35 8.44
N THR A 52 -37.61 -18.14 8.64
CA THR A 52 -36.20 -17.73 8.88
C THR A 52 -35.72 -18.34 10.20
N LEU A 53 -36.45 -18.16 11.29
CA LEU A 53 -36.13 -18.78 12.59
C LEU A 53 -35.97 -20.29 12.51
N LYS A 54 -36.78 -20.96 11.66
CA LYS A 54 -36.71 -22.41 11.45
C LYS A 54 -35.45 -22.84 10.72
N SER A 55 -34.96 -21.99 9.78
CA SER A 55 -33.69 -22.19 9.08
C SER A 55 -32.53 -22.07 10.05
N GLU A 56 -32.49 -20.99 10.79
CA GLU A 56 -31.39 -20.63 11.72
C GLU A 56 -31.35 -21.61 12.92
N TYR A 57 -32.50 -22.12 13.40
CA TYR A 57 -32.53 -23.19 14.40
C TYR A 57 -31.94 -24.51 13.87
N ARG A 58 -32.10 -24.81 12.56
CA ARG A 58 -31.51 -26.00 11.94
C ARG A 58 -30.00 -25.88 11.67
N THR A 59 -29.50 -24.69 11.38
CA THR A 59 -28.07 -24.42 11.19
C THR A 59 -27.31 -24.32 12.52
N GLY A 60 -28.03 -24.26 13.64
CA GLY A 60 -27.43 -24.10 14.97
C GLY A 60 -27.13 -22.67 15.37
N GLU A 61 -27.54 -21.69 14.58
CA GLU A 61 -27.41 -20.26 14.88
C GLU A 61 -28.39 -19.79 15.96
N LEU A 62 -29.47 -20.56 16.18
CA LEU A 62 -30.42 -20.40 17.31
C LEU A 62 -30.37 -21.62 18.20
N ASP A 63 -30.26 -21.41 19.51
CA ASP A 63 -30.35 -22.43 20.54
C ASP A 63 -31.52 -22.19 21.50
N GLY A 64 -31.70 -23.07 22.49
CA GLY A 64 -32.76 -22.92 23.48
C GLY A 64 -32.59 -21.71 24.39
N LEU A 65 -31.38 -21.15 24.49
CA LEU A 65 -31.03 -20.00 25.32
C LEU A 65 -31.13 -18.67 24.58
N THR A 66 -31.26 -18.70 23.24
CA THR A 66 -31.36 -17.51 22.39
C THR A 66 -32.53 -16.63 22.83
N LEU A 67 -32.26 -15.35 23.14
CA LEU A 67 -33.28 -14.41 23.59
C LEU A 67 -34.15 -13.98 22.41
N MET A 68 -35.47 -14.13 22.57
CA MET A 68 -36.49 -13.87 21.57
C MET A 68 -37.46 -12.80 22.04
N TRP A 69 -37.90 -11.94 21.15
CA TRP A 69 -38.90 -10.92 21.42
C TRP A 69 -39.78 -10.65 20.20
N ARG A 70 -41.05 -10.28 20.46
CA ARG A 70 -41.98 -9.79 19.42
C ARG A 70 -42.88 -8.66 19.94
N PRO A 71 -43.35 -7.77 19.06
CA PRO A 71 -44.27 -6.71 19.44
C PRO A 71 -45.53 -7.24 20.11
N GLY A 72 -45.85 -6.76 21.32
CA GLY A 72 -47.00 -7.20 22.11
C GLY A 72 -46.72 -8.38 23.06
N GLN A 73 -45.52 -8.90 23.15
CA GLN A 73 -45.12 -9.90 24.12
C GLN A 73 -45.00 -9.29 25.52
N LYS A 74 -45.71 -9.88 26.51
CA LYS A 74 -45.56 -9.51 27.92
C LYS A 74 -44.29 -10.18 28.49
N GLY A 75 -43.46 -9.45 29.20
CA GLY A 75 -42.26 -9.98 29.87
C GLY A 75 -40.92 -9.71 29.14
N GLY A 76 -40.89 -8.82 28.11
CA GLY A 76 -39.64 -8.45 27.45
C GLY A 76 -38.99 -9.58 26.63
N TRP A 77 -37.68 -9.59 26.57
CA TRP A 77 -36.86 -10.62 25.92
C TRP A 77 -36.93 -11.93 26.71
N MET A 78 -37.22 -13.05 26.04
CA MET A 78 -37.37 -14.36 26.67
C MET A 78 -36.57 -15.41 25.91
N ALA A 79 -35.89 -16.30 26.64
CA ALA A 79 -35.17 -17.42 26.01
C ALA A 79 -36.15 -18.30 25.20
N LEU A 80 -35.69 -18.82 24.07
CA LEU A 80 -36.49 -19.66 23.17
C LEU A 80 -37.10 -20.87 23.89
N ASP A 81 -36.42 -21.45 24.87
CA ASP A 81 -36.89 -22.54 25.70
C ASP A 81 -38.11 -22.17 26.52
N LYS A 82 -38.29 -20.92 26.91
CA LYS A 82 -39.48 -20.41 27.59
C LYS A 82 -40.67 -20.15 26.66
N LEU A 83 -40.46 -20.20 25.35
CA LEU A 83 -41.47 -20.01 24.31
C LEU A 83 -41.86 -21.36 23.67
N SER A 84 -42.33 -22.29 24.47
CA SER A 84 -42.58 -23.67 24.06
C SER A 84 -43.45 -23.82 22.80
N SER A 85 -44.39 -22.90 22.58
CA SER A 85 -45.25 -22.89 21.37
C SER A 85 -44.47 -22.44 20.12
N LEU A 86 -43.47 -21.57 20.24
CA LEU A 86 -42.59 -21.15 19.14
C LEU A 86 -41.54 -22.23 18.88
N LYS A 87 -40.84 -22.70 19.92
CA LYS A 87 -39.83 -23.76 19.81
C LYS A 87 -40.42 -25.03 19.16
N GLY A 88 -41.63 -25.45 19.55
CA GLY A 88 -42.32 -26.59 18.94
C GLY A 88 -42.61 -26.41 17.45
N ARG A 89 -42.87 -25.18 16.98
CA ARG A 89 -43.12 -24.92 15.56
C ARG A 89 -41.82 -24.85 14.71
N ILE A 90 -40.72 -24.33 15.26
CA ILE A 90 -39.46 -24.22 14.53
C ILE A 90 -38.65 -25.52 14.56
N SER A 91 -38.82 -26.38 15.57
CA SER A 91 -38.10 -27.66 15.70
C SER A 91 -38.75 -28.82 14.93
N GLN A 92 -40.04 -28.73 14.48
CA GLN A 92 -40.68 -29.79 13.70
C GLN A 92 -40.02 -29.93 12.31
N SER A 93 -39.46 -31.12 12.01
CA SER A 93 -39.01 -31.50 10.68
C SER A 93 -40.22 -31.75 9.77
N ALA A 94 -40.33 -31.03 8.67
CA ALA A 94 -41.23 -31.47 7.60
C ALA A 94 -40.61 -32.72 6.95
N ALA A 95 -41.40 -33.79 6.75
CA ALA A 95 -40.96 -34.94 5.97
C ALA A 95 -40.59 -34.50 4.55
N PRO A 96 -39.54 -35.09 3.92
CA PRO A 96 -39.10 -34.69 2.61
C PRO A 96 -40.17 -35.03 1.56
N ALA A 97 -40.65 -34.01 0.85
CA ALA A 97 -41.46 -34.21 -0.36
C ALA A 97 -40.52 -34.72 -1.47
N ALA A 98 -40.95 -35.82 -2.13
CA ALA A 98 -40.23 -36.43 -3.25
C ALA A 98 -40.08 -35.42 -4.42
N PRO A 99 -38.96 -35.43 -5.13
CA PRO A 99 -38.76 -34.53 -6.26
C PRO A 99 -39.60 -34.97 -7.46
N ALA A 100 -40.38 -34.03 -8.01
CA ALA A 100 -41.07 -34.20 -9.28
C ALA A 100 -40.06 -34.23 -10.44
N VAL A 101 -40.10 -35.33 -11.18
CA VAL A 101 -39.35 -35.59 -12.39
C VAL A 101 -39.90 -34.71 -13.53
N ALA A 102 -39.14 -33.79 -14.05
CA ALA A 102 -39.42 -33.10 -15.31
C ALA A 102 -38.75 -33.87 -16.46
N ALA A 103 -39.57 -34.19 -17.49
CA ALA A 103 -39.18 -34.94 -18.68
C ALA A 103 -38.28 -34.10 -19.63
N PRO A 104 -37.34 -34.74 -20.35
CA PRO A 104 -36.45 -34.05 -21.29
C PRO A 104 -37.05 -33.90 -22.71
N PRO A 105 -36.70 -32.92 -23.50
CA PRO A 105 -37.04 -32.81 -24.92
C PRO A 105 -36.11 -33.67 -25.80
N PRO A 106 -36.52 -34.04 -27.04
CA PRO A 106 -35.99 -35.19 -27.75
C PRO A 106 -34.72 -34.92 -28.60
N LEU A 107 -33.99 -36.02 -28.76
CA LEU A 107 -32.79 -36.22 -29.54
C LEU A 107 -32.97 -36.15 -31.09
N SER A 108 -32.00 -35.69 -31.78
CA SER A 108 -31.72 -36.07 -33.15
C SER A 108 -30.25 -36.49 -33.31
N SER A 109 -30.07 -37.75 -33.70
CA SER A 109 -28.80 -38.34 -34.16
C SER A 109 -28.85 -38.45 -35.71
N PRO A 110 -27.84 -38.89 -36.51
CA PRO A 110 -26.87 -39.95 -36.19
C PRO A 110 -25.48 -39.93 -36.86
N GLN A 111 -24.73 -40.99 -36.59
CA GLN A 111 -23.68 -41.76 -37.30
C GLN A 111 -22.23 -41.33 -37.11
N ALA A 112 -21.43 -42.13 -36.59
CA ALA A 112 -20.87 -43.52 -36.72
C ALA A 112 -19.56 -43.55 -37.54
N SER A 113 -18.47 -43.99 -36.92
CA SER A 113 -17.53 -45.00 -37.34
C SER A 113 -16.30 -45.03 -36.41
N SER A 114 -16.12 -46.01 -35.63
CA SER A 114 -15.40 -47.33 -35.71
C SER A 114 -13.87 -47.22 -35.81
N ARG A 115 -13.16 -47.72 -34.81
CA ARG A 115 -12.23 -48.85 -34.73
C ARG A 115 -11.16 -48.67 -33.63
N ARG A 116 -11.24 -49.49 -32.63
CA ARG A 116 -10.38 -50.59 -32.14
C ARG A 116 -8.86 -50.36 -32.19
N SER A 117 -8.20 -50.41 -31.04
CA SER A 117 -7.61 -51.66 -30.51
C SER A 117 -6.83 -51.40 -29.19
N LYS A 118 -7.02 -52.30 -28.24
CA LYS A 118 -6.18 -52.59 -27.07
C LYS A 118 -5.15 -53.70 -27.52
N PRO A 119 -4.18 -54.25 -26.73
CA PRO A 119 -4.01 -54.19 -25.27
C PRO A 119 -2.54 -54.24 -24.73
N SER A 120 -2.44 -54.20 -23.39
CA SER A 120 -1.59 -54.98 -22.46
C SER A 120 -0.12 -54.64 -22.29
N HIS A 121 0.40 -54.48 -21.12
CA HIS A 121 0.84 -55.46 -20.16
C HIS A 121 1.17 -54.87 -18.79
N ALA A 122 0.77 -55.61 -17.77
CA ALA A 122 1.07 -55.49 -16.36
C ALA A 122 2.47 -56.00 -16.03
N LEU A 123 3.01 -55.60 -14.90
CA LEU A 123 3.73 -56.45 -13.94
C LEU A 123 4.08 -55.65 -12.64
N GLN A 124 3.52 -56.08 -11.56
CA GLN A 124 4.03 -56.06 -10.19
C GLN A 124 4.62 -57.41 -9.85
N PRO A 125 5.14 -57.73 -8.64
CA PRO A 125 5.93 -57.09 -7.60
C PRO A 125 7.08 -57.96 -7.07
N ARG A 126 7.81 -57.55 -6.02
CA ARG A 126 8.41 -58.39 -4.94
C ARG A 126 9.51 -57.62 -4.21
N SER A 127 9.43 -57.31 -2.93
CA SER A 127 9.52 -58.06 -1.66
C SER A 127 10.94 -58.50 -1.23
N SER A 128 11.12 -58.26 0.08
CA SER A 128 12.03 -58.94 1.02
C SER A 128 13.36 -58.21 1.32
N SER A 129 13.94 -58.14 2.47
CA SER A 129 13.67 -58.65 3.83
C SER A 129 14.93 -58.45 4.66
N LYS A 130 14.76 -58.08 5.94
CA LYS A 130 15.46 -58.60 7.14
C LYS A 130 16.86 -58.19 7.57
N LYS A 131 16.88 -57.83 8.86
CA LYS A 131 17.77 -58.20 9.98
C LYS A 131 18.97 -57.30 10.25
N ALA A 132 19.43 -56.99 11.48
CA ALA A 132 19.11 -57.30 12.86
C ALA A 132 20.10 -56.51 13.75
N ALA A 133 19.70 -56.23 14.96
CA ALA A 133 20.56 -55.67 16.02
C ALA A 133 21.68 -56.68 16.45
N PRO A 134 22.61 -56.34 17.40
CA PRO A 134 22.37 -55.98 18.77
C PRO A 134 23.41 -55.08 19.50
N SER A 135 22.91 -54.47 20.56
CA SER A 135 23.43 -54.33 21.97
C SER A 135 24.87 -53.93 22.27
N THR A 136 25.09 -53.02 23.17
CA THR A 136 25.40 -53.16 24.60
C THR A 136 25.67 -51.79 25.27
N SER A 137 24.98 -51.49 26.32
CA SER A 137 25.22 -51.19 27.70
C SER A 137 26.43 -50.29 28.07
N THR A 138 26.22 -49.20 28.83
CA THR A 138 26.54 -49.13 30.28
C THR A 138 26.20 -47.74 30.83
N ASN A 139 25.53 -47.78 31.97
CA ASN A 139 25.32 -46.87 33.07
C ASN A 139 26.21 -45.62 33.21
N SER A 140 25.59 -44.44 33.50
CA SER A 140 25.81 -43.83 34.81
C SER A 140 24.76 -42.76 35.14
N LYS A 141 24.38 -42.76 36.40
CA LYS A 141 23.35 -41.90 37.09
C LYS A 141 23.80 -40.45 37.20
N ARG A 142 22.87 -39.49 36.98
CA ARG A 142 22.52 -38.47 37.99
C ARG A 142 21.35 -37.60 37.49
N GLY A 143 20.40 -37.45 38.38
CA GLY A 143 19.09 -36.96 38.23
C GLY A 143 18.95 -35.46 37.92
N HIS A 144 17.96 -35.20 37.18
CA HIS A 144 17.18 -33.97 37.24
C HIS A 144 15.69 -34.34 37.10
N LYS A 145 14.89 -33.69 37.92
CA LYS A 145 13.44 -33.85 37.95
C LYS A 145 12.91 -33.54 36.58
N SER A 146 12.48 -34.55 35.86
CA SER A 146 11.80 -34.44 34.59
C SER A 146 10.33 -34.08 34.84
N ALA A 147 9.85 -33.07 34.16
CA ALA A 147 8.42 -32.90 33.90
C ALA A 147 7.87 -34.22 33.38
N LEU A 148 6.83 -34.73 34.00
CA LEU A 148 6.11 -35.93 33.57
C LEU A 148 5.36 -35.57 32.28
N THR A 149 5.95 -35.97 31.15
CA THR A 149 5.19 -36.06 29.90
C THR A 149 4.28 -37.27 30.03
N PHE A 150 2.99 -37.01 29.98
CA PHE A 150 1.96 -38.04 29.88
C PHE A 150 2.07 -38.74 28.52
N SER A 151 2.72 -39.89 28.50
CA SER A 151 2.65 -40.79 27.33
C SER A 151 1.76 -41.99 27.68
N GLN A 152 0.64 -42.09 27.02
CA GLN A 152 -0.05 -43.34 26.62
C GLN A 152 -0.74 -44.26 27.64
N GLU A 153 -1.05 -43.89 28.88
CA GLU A 153 -1.87 -44.78 29.69
C GLU A 153 -3.18 -44.23 30.29
N ALA A 154 -3.62 -43.08 29.87
CA ALA A 154 -4.91 -42.54 30.26
C ALA A 154 -5.71 -42.10 29.04
N GLN A 155 -6.18 -43.03 28.22
CA GLN A 155 -7.44 -42.83 27.49
C GLN A 155 -8.59 -42.75 28.50
N PHE A 156 -8.64 -41.69 29.29
CA PHE A 156 -9.82 -41.34 30.08
C PHE A 156 -10.78 -40.59 29.16
N ASP A 157 -12.01 -41.03 29.19
CA ASP A 157 -13.19 -40.60 28.45
C ASP A 157 -13.36 -39.04 28.53
N VAL A 158 -12.78 -38.31 27.60
CA VAL A 158 -12.83 -36.85 27.48
C VAL A 158 -14.28 -36.36 27.34
N GLY A 159 -15.18 -37.18 26.82
CA GLY A 159 -16.61 -36.88 26.68
C GLY A 159 -17.29 -36.67 28.03
N ARG A 160 -17.02 -37.49 29.07
CA ARG A 160 -17.61 -37.34 30.42
C ARG A 160 -17.13 -36.12 31.18
N PHE A 161 -15.90 -35.58 30.86
CA PHE A 161 -15.37 -34.38 31.52
C PHE A 161 -15.91 -33.08 30.92
N ALA A 162 -16.18 -33.06 29.62
CA ALA A 162 -16.86 -31.92 28.98
C ALA A 162 -18.27 -31.72 29.53
N GLU A 163 -19.02 -32.82 29.74
CA GLU A 163 -20.33 -32.78 30.38
C GLU A 163 -20.27 -32.25 31.82
N SER A 164 -19.19 -32.53 32.58
CA SER A 164 -19.02 -32.06 33.94
C SER A 164 -18.73 -30.54 34.00
N LYS A 165 -18.07 -29.95 33.00
CA LYS A 165 -17.81 -28.51 32.91
C LYS A 165 -19.11 -27.75 32.62
N GLN A 166 -19.85 -28.21 31.65
CA GLN A 166 -21.17 -27.65 31.30
C GLN A 166 -22.11 -27.69 32.51
N ALA A 167 -22.14 -28.80 33.25
CA ALA A 167 -22.95 -28.95 34.46
C ALA A 167 -22.57 -28.00 35.59
N LYS A 168 -21.27 -27.65 35.72
CA LYS A 168 -20.80 -26.69 36.75
C LYS A 168 -21.05 -25.23 36.36
N GLU A 169 -20.95 -24.90 35.07
CA GLU A 169 -21.35 -23.60 34.55
C GLU A 169 -22.89 -23.44 34.67
N ASP A 170 -23.62 -24.49 34.40
CA ASP A 170 -25.08 -24.50 34.59
C ASP A 170 -25.46 -24.38 36.06
N GLN A 171 -24.70 -24.98 36.99
CA GLN A 171 -24.85 -24.78 38.43
C GLN A 171 -24.51 -23.34 38.87
N ARG A 172 -23.47 -22.71 38.29
CA ARG A 172 -23.17 -21.30 38.55
C ARG A 172 -24.24 -20.36 37.99
N MET A 173 -24.72 -20.64 36.78
CA MET A 173 -25.84 -19.89 36.20
C MET A 173 -27.15 -20.15 36.96
N ALA A 174 -27.38 -21.36 37.47
CA ALA A 174 -28.49 -21.67 38.33
C ALA A 174 -28.44 -20.90 39.66
N LYS A 175 -27.25 -20.75 40.24
CA LYS A 175 -27.02 -19.98 41.46
C LYS A 175 -27.20 -18.48 41.27
N ILE A 176 -26.78 -17.94 40.10
CA ILE A 176 -27.09 -16.56 39.71
C ILE A 176 -28.58 -16.34 39.56
N ARG A 177 -29.31 -17.27 38.92
CA ARG A 177 -30.80 -17.26 38.82
C ARG A 177 -31.51 -17.37 40.17
N GLU A 178 -30.96 -18.12 41.09
CA GLU A 178 -31.49 -18.28 42.46
C GLU A 178 -31.31 -16.97 43.26
N ILE A 179 -30.17 -16.26 43.06
CA ILE A 179 -29.93 -14.92 43.62
C ILE A 179 -30.90 -13.90 43.01
N GLU A 180 -31.05 -13.90 41.68
CA GLU A 180 -31.98 -13.01 40.95
C GLU A 180 -33.46 -13.29 41.35
N ALA A 181 -33.82 -14.52 41.61
CA ALA A 181 -35.17 -14.91 42.06
C ALA A 181 -35.44 -14.51 43.51
N ALA A 182 -34.48 -14.63 44.41
CA ALA A 182 -34.59 -14.20 45.79
C ALA A 182 -34.66 -12.66 45.93
N GLU A 183 -34.08 -11.93 45.00
CA GLU A 183 -34.08 -10.45 44.94
C GLU A 183 -35.40 -9.85 44.43
N ALA A 184 -36.13 -10.59 43.61
CA ALA A 184 -37.48 -10.19 43.16
C ALA A 184 -38.51 -10.14 44.29
N ALA A 185 -38.18 -10.72 45.45
CA ALA A 185 -39.07 -10.84 46.62
C ALA A 185 -38.73 -9.85 47.76
N ALA A 186 -37.61 -9.15 47.77
CA ALA A 186 -37.18 -8.28 48.88
C ALA A 186 -36.73 -6.88 48.38
N GLY A 187 -37.43 -5.82 48.81
CA GLY A 187 -37.14 -4.40 48.46
C GLY A 187 -36.10 -3.76 49.39
N ASP A 188 -34.87 -4.26 49.49
CA ASP A 188 -33.87 -3.76 50.43
C ASP A 188 -32.51 -3.44 49.78
N VAL A 189 -31.73 -2.53 50.38
CA VAL A 189 -30.41 -2.04 49.95
C VAL A 189 -29.43 -3.22 49.75
N LEU A 190 -29.53 -4.28 50.54
CA LEU A 190 -28.74 -5.49 50.38
C LEU A 190 -28.98 -6.25 49.06
N ALA A 191 -30.11 -6.04 48.44
CA ALA A 191 -30.47 -6.63 47.14
C ALA A 191 -29.71 -5.90 45.97
N GLN A 192 -29.42 -4.57 46.10
CA GLN A 192 -28.63 -3.83 45.09
C GLN A 192 -27.15 -4.26 45.10
N GLU A 193 -26.53 -4.45 46.27
CA GLU A 193 -25.17 -4.94 46.38
C GLU A 193 -25.02 -6.38 45.82
N ARG A 194 -26.00 -7.24 46.05
CA ARG A 194 -26.02 -8.62 45.49
C ARG A 194 -26.20 -8.61 43.96
N ARG A 195 -27.02 -7.68 43.41
CA ARG A 195 -27.16 -7.51 41.96
C ARG A 195 -25.85 -7.02 41.30
N ALA A 196 -25.20 -6.05 41.90
CA ALA A 196 -23.90 -5.57 41.43
C ALA A 196 -22.82 -6.68 41.46
N ALA A 197 -22.79 -7.51 42.54
CA ALA A 197 -21.90 -8.64 42.64
C ALA A 197 -22.19 -9.74 41.63
N ALA A 198 -23.49 -10.04 41.37
CA ALA A 198 -23.92 -11.03 40.39
C ALA A 198 -23.63 -10.59 38.96
N GLU A 199 -23.82 -9.28 38.64
CA GLU A 199 -23.50 -8.72 37.31
C GLU A 199 -21.98 -8.66 37.09
N LYS A 200 -21.18 -8.30 38.08
CA LYS A 200 -19.73 -8.37 38.05
C LYS A 200 -19.25 -9.81 37.79
N MET A 201 -19.81 -10.78 38.46
CA MET A 201 -19.47 -12.19 38.28
C MET A 201 -19.88 -12.72 36.89
N LYS A 202 -20.97 -12.22 36.31
CA LYS A 202 -21.42 -12.52 34.95
C LYS A 202 -20.50 -11.90 33.90
N GLN A 203 -20.08 -10.65 34.09
CA GLN A 203 -19.11 -9.99 33.23
C GLN A 203 -17.73 -10.66 33.27
N GLU A 204 -17.27 -11.08 34.46
CA GLU A 204 -16.03 -11.85 34.60
C GLU A 204 -16.12 -13.22 33.89
N LEU A 205 -17.27 -13.88 33.95
CA LEU A 205 -17.48 -15.16 33.25
C LEU A 205 -17.53 -15.00 31.74
N LEU A 206 -18.17 -13.94 31.24
CA LEU A 206 -18.23 -13.62 29.81
C LEU A 206 -16.85 -13.21 29.29
N ALA A 207 -16.09 -12.41 30.05
CA ALA A 207 -14.72 -12.03 29.70
C ALA A 207 -13.78 -13.26 29.69
N ARG A 208 -13.94 -14.18 30.65
CA ARG A 208 -13.22 -15.46 30.68
C ARG A 208 -13.52 -16.35 29.47
N ARG A 209 -14.81 -16.46 29.06
CA ARG A 209 -15.22 -17.19 27.85
C ARG A 209 -14.64 -16.54 26.57
N ALA A 210 -14.68 -15.23 26.47
CA ALA A 210 -14.11 -14.52 25.34
C ALA A 210 -12.58 -14.70 25.26
N ALA A 211 -11.88 -14.66 26.40
CA ALA A 211 -10.45 -14.92 26.47
C ALA A 211 -10.10 -16.37 26.09
N GLN A 212 -10.86 -17.35 26.54
CA GLN A 212 -10.66 -18.76 26.16
C GLN A 212 -10.87 -19.00 24.67
N HIS A 213 -11.86 -18.37 24.05
CA HIS A 213 -12.10 -18.50 22.60
C HIS A 213 -10.96 -17.93 21.76
N LYS A 214 -10.26 -16.90 22.24
CA LYS A 214 -9.15 -16.23 21.54
C LYS A 214 -7.79 -16.90 21.73
N SER A 215 -7.56 -17.62 22.83
CA SER A 215 -6.24 -18.07 23.26
C SER A 215 -5.73 -19.35 22.62
N GLY A 216 -6.54 -20.08 21.88
CA GLY A 216 -6.20 -21.44 21.39
C GLY A 216 -6.06 -22.51 22.48
N TRP A 217 -6.31 -22.18 23.75
CA TRP A 217 -6.22 -23.08 24.89
C TRP A 217 -7.57 -23.24 25.60
N ASP A 218 -7.90 -24.48 25.97
CA ASP A 218 -9.03 -24.83 26.82
C ASP A 218 -8.59 -25.12 28.26
N GLU A 219 -9.30 -24.52 29.22
CA GLU A 219 -9.10 -24.77 30.66
C GLU A 219 -10.02 -25.92 31.10
N HIS A 220 -9.43 -26.96 31.67
CA HIS A 220 -10.10 -28.14 32.20
C HIS A 220 -9.79 -28.31 33.68
N PHE A 221 -10.59 -29.11 34.40
CA PHE A 221 -10.36 -29.38 35.82
C PHE A 221 -10.38 -30.86 36.07
N THR A 222 -9.48 -31.36 36.91
CA THR A 222 -9.50 -32.73 37.44
C THR A 222 -10.69 -32.92 38.39
N PRO A 223 -11.07 -34.19 38.78
CA PRO A 223 -12.07 -34.46 39.81
C PRO A 223 -11.77 -33.76 41.15
N GLU A 224 -10.48 -33.54 41.45
CA GLU A 224 -10.00 -32.84 42.65
C GLU A 224 -10.05 -31.32 42.53
N ARG A 225 -10.58 -30.79 41.39
CA ARG A 225 -10.70 -29.37 41.05
C ARG A 225 -9.35 -28.66 40.79
N LEU A 226 -8.31 -29.39 40.41
CA LEU A 226 -7.08 -28.79 39.91
C LEU A 226 -7.22 -28.41 38.44
N PRO A 227 -6.88 -27.18 38.02
CA PRO A 227 -6.95 -26.78 36.63
C PRO A 227 -5.82 -27.43 35.80
N TYR A 228 -6.15 -27.85 34.57
CA TYR A 228 -5.19 -28.17 33.53
C TYR A 228 -5.67 -27.58 32.20
N TYR A 229 -4.75 -27.38 31.26
CA TYR A 229 -4.98 -26.64 30.05
C TYR A 229 -4.63 -27.52 28.86
N GLN A 230 -5.47 -27.49 27.79
CA GLN A 230 -5.24 -28.24 26.57
C GLN A 230 -5.19 -27.26 25.38
N ASN A 231 -4.13 -27.34 24.57
CA ASN A 231 -4.02 -26.59 23.34
C ASN A 231 -4.90 -27.22 22.25
N ARG A 232 -5.75 -26.44 21.59
CA ARG A 232 -6.69 -26.93 20.57
C ARG A 232 -6.00 -27.35 19.27
N GLU A 233 -4.87 -26.72 18.93
CA GLU A 233 -4.18 -26.96 17.67
C GLU A 233 -3.19 -28.13 17.78
N THR A 234 -2.48 -28.21 18.90
CA THR A 234 -1.44 -29.24 19.08
C THR A 234 -1.88 -30.41 19.92
N GLY A 235 -2.95 -30.27 20.70
CA GLY A 235 -3.41 -31.29 21.68
C GLY A 235 -2.56 -31.37 22.95
N ASP A 236 -1.55 -30.51 23.09
CA ASP A 236 -0.64 -30.54 24.25
C ASP A 236 -1.37 -30.20 25.55
N LEU A 237 -1.00 -30.89 26.65
CA LEU A 237 -1.55 -30.68 27.97
C LEU A 237 -0.55 -29.94 28.87
N SER A 238 -1.02 -28.95 29.62
CA SER A 238 -0.22 -28.22 30.59
C SER A 238 -0.94 -28.13 31.96
N TRP A 239 -0.21 -28.36 33.04
CA TRP A 239 -0.70 -28.15 34.40
C TRP A 239 -0.51 -26.70 34.87
N GLU A 240 0.41 -25.97 34.21
CA GLU A 240 0.57 -24.54 34.45
C GLU A 240 -0.36 -23.77 33.53
N LYS A 241 -1.01 -22.72 34.06
CA LYS A 241 -1.85 -21.83 33.30
C LYS A 241 -1.06 -21.23 32.16
N PRO A 242 -1.41 -21.54 30.89
CA PRO A 242 -0.73 -20.94 29.74
C PRO A 242 -0.75 -19.42 29.83
N MET A 243 0.31 -18.81 29.35
CA MET A 243 0.50 -17.37 29.48
C MET A 243 -0.57 -16.56 28.77
N GLU A 244 -1.15 -17.15 27.70
CA GLU A 244 -2.26 -16.59 26.92
C GLU A 244 -3.57 -16.49 27.70
N LEU A 245 -3.68 -17.22 28.83
CA LEU A 245 -4.85 -17.24 29.68
C LEU A 245 -4.69 -16.44 30.98
N ARG A 246 -3.47 -15.91 31.26
CA ARG A 246 -3.21 -15.13 32.48
C ARG A 246 -3.81 -13.74 32.37
N THR A 247 -4.36 -13.23 33.48
CA THR A 247 -4.87 -11.85 33.56
C THR A 247 -3.71 -10.87 33.81
N ALA A 248 -3.94 -9.57 33.57
CA ALA A 248 -2.94 -8.54 33.87
C ALA A 248 -2.51 -8.56 35.32
N GLU A 249 -3.42 -8.79 36.28
CA GLU A 249 -3.12 -8.93 37.73
C GLU A 249 -2.31 -10.20 38.03
N GLU A 250 -2.58 -11.31 37.35
CA GLU A 250 -1.79 -12.54 37.43
C GLU A 250 -0.39 -12.39 36.82
N LEU A 251 -0.20 -11.47 35.88
CA LEU A 251 1.09 -11.13 35.26
C LEU A 251 1.89 -10.18 36.15
N GLU A 252 1.26 -9.26 36.88
CA GLU A 252 1.89 -8.36 37.83
C GLU A 252 2.34 -9.09 39.12
N THR A 253 1.59 -10.10 39.56
CA THR A 253 1.90 -10.91 40.75
C THR A 253 2.81 -12.11 40.46
N ALA A 254 2.95 -12.53 39.19
CA ALA A 254 3.91 -13.55 38.78
C ALA A 254 5.31 -12.93 38.69
N ASP A 255 6.28 -13.49 39.42
CA ASP A 255 7.70 -13.05 39.46
C ASP A 255 8.24 -12.56 38.10
N GLY A 256 8.32 -11.22 37.93
CA GLY A 256 8.96 -10.52 36.81
C GLY A 256 8.03 -9.98 35.74
N VAL A 257 8.30 -8.74 35.35
CA VAL A 257 7.65 -8.02 34.23
C VAL A 257 8.14 -8.58 32.91
N TRP A 258 7.23 -8.72 31.92
CA TRP A 258 7.61 -9.09 30.58
C TRP A 258 7.78 -7.85 29.69
N LEU A 259 8.85 -7.85 28.89
CA LEU A 259 9.20 -6.76 27.98
C LEU A 259 9.51 -7.29 26.59
N TRP A 260 9.29 -6.46 25.57
CA TRP A 260 9.83 -6.68 24.24
C TRP A 260 11.31 -6.32 24.22
N MET A 261 12.18 -7.33 24.33
CA MET A 261 13.63 -7.20 24.36
C MET A 261 14.21 -7.10 22.96
N PRO A 262 15.16 -6.18 22.69
CA PRO A 262 15.76 -6.01 21.39
C PRO A 262 16.53 -7.26 20.94
N ASP A 263 16.29 -7.68 19.71
CA ASP A 263 16.97 -8.79 19.04
C ASP A 263 17.46 -8.39 17.65
N LYS A 264 18.68 -8.83 17.29
CA LYS A 264 19.30 -8.45 16.01
C LYS A 264 18.60 -9.05 14.78
N LYS A 265 17.96 -10.20 14.92
CA LYS A 265 17.31 -10.94 13.82
C LYS A 265 15.81 -10.66 13.78
N GLU A 266 15.16 -10.71 14.94
CA GLU A 266 13.71 -10.64 15.06
C GLU A 266 13.22 -9.24 15.48
N ALA A 267 14.11 -8.25 15.54
CA ALA A 267 13.94 -6.90 16.04
C ALA A 267 13.61 -6.89 17.55
N PHE A 268 12.53 -7.54 17.96
CA PHE A 268 12.14 -7.71 19.35
C PHE A 268 11.63 -9.12 19.60
N LEU A 269 11.94 -9.63 20.80
CA LEU A 269 11.45 -10.90 21.32
C LEU A 269 10.95 -10.71 22.76
N PRO A 270 9.93 -11.47 23.20
CA PRO A 270 9.44 -11.36 24.56
C PRO A 270 10.44 -11.94 25.55
N GLY A 271 10.74 -11.21 26.62
CA GLY A 271 11.63 -11.61 27.68
C GLY A 271 11.13 -11.23 29.08
N LYS A 272 11.15 -12.19 30.02
CA LYS A 272 10.83 -11.98 31.44
C LYS A 272 12.01 -11.32 32.13
N VAL A 273 11.80 -10.17 32.74
CA VAL A 273 12.85 -9.42 33.44
C VAL A 273 13.33 -10.22 34.66
N VAL A 274 14.62 -10.43 34.73
CA VAL A 274 15.29 -11.10 35.86
C VAL A 274 15.93 -10.08 36.80
N SER A 275 16.54 -9.05 36.22
CA SER A 275 17.18 -7.98 37.03
C SER A 275 17.20 -6.64 36.25
N ARG A 276 17.20 -5.55 37.05
CA ARG A 276 17.43 -4.18 36.57
C ARG A 276 18.54 -3.55 37.42
N ASN A 277 19.76 -3.50 36.91
CA ASN A 277 20.91 -2.99 37.61
C ASN A 277 21.72 -2.01 36.76
N GLY A 278 22.05 -0.84 37.31
CA GLY A 278 22.97 0.11 36.68
C GLY A 278 22.54 0.63 35.34
N GLY A 279 21.22 0.76 35.09
CA GLY A 279 20.68 1.19 33.79
C GLY A 279 20.65 0.09 32.72
N LYS A 280 20.89 -1.17 33.12
CA LYS A 280 20.74 -2.36 32.26
C LYS A 280 19.59 -3.23 32.71
N ILE A 281 18.93 -3.85 31.76
CA ILE A 281 17.84 -4.81 31.94
C ILE A 281 18.33 -6.17 31.47
N GLN A 282 18.23 -7.17 32.34
CA GLN A 282 18.46 -8.57 32.01
C GLN A 282 17.14 -9.32 32.03
N ALA A 283 16.87 -10.09 30.97
CA ALA A 283 15.64 -10.85 30.84
C ALA A 283 15.89 -12.25 30.26
N THR A 284 14.98 -13.17 30.55
CA THR A 284 15.00 -14.54 30.00
C THR A 284 13.82 -14.72 29.07
N GLY A 285 14.06 -15.12 27.81
CA GLY A 285 13.05 -15.39 26.82
C GLY A 285 12.26 -16.67 27.08
N ILE A 286 11.15 -16.86 26.36
CA ILE A 286 10.29 -18.05 26.47
C ILE A 286 11.07 -19.35 26.25
N ASN A 287 12.08 -19.34 25.37
CA ASN A 287 12.93 -20.50 25.08
C ASN A 287 14.17 -20.60 26.00
N GLY A 288 14.22 -19.87 27.12
CA GLY A 288 15.37 -19.84 28.03
C GLY A 288 16.56 -18.99 27.49
N GLN A 289 16.40 -18.27 26.40
CA GLN A 289 17.42 -17.37 25.88
C GLN A 289 17.60 -16.17 26.78
N SER A 290 18.86 -15.81 27.09
CA SER A 290 19.18 -14.63 27.90
C SER A 290 19.27 -13.38 27.04
N PHE A 291 18.65 -12.29 27.48
CA PHE A 291 18.72 -10.95 26.86
C PHE A 291 19.35 -9.96 27.84
N GLU A 292 20.11 -9.02 27.31
CA GLU A 292 20.60 -7.84 28.03
C GLU A 292 20.46 -6.61 27.14
N CYS A 293 19.87 -5.54 27.67
CA CYS A 293 19.81 -4.24 26.96
C CYS A 293 19.99 -3.08 27.97
N GLU A 294 20.31 -1.90 27.45
CA GLU A 294 20.23 -0.66 28.24
C GLU A 294 18.77 -0.28 28.43
N ALA A 295 18.41 0.23 29.61
CA ALA A 295 17.06 0.70 29.91
C ALA A 295 16.65 1.79 28.90
N GLY A 296 15.42 1.69 28.35
CA GLY A 296 14.90 2.55 27.30
C GLY A 296 15.18 2.04 25.88
N LYS A 297 15.78 0.86 25.71
CA LYS A 297 15.93 0.18 24.40
C LYS A 297 14.94 -0.96 24.21
N GLU A 298 14.19 -1.34 25.22
CA GLU A 298 13.02 -2.20 25.11
C GLU A 298 11.88 -1.50 24.33
N ALA A 299 11.08 -2.28 23.58
CA ALA A 299 10.00 -1.73 22.79
C ALA A 299 8.66 -1.57 23.54
N GLY A 300 8.66 -1.83 24.84
CA GLY A 300 7.48 -1.68 25.69
C GLY A 300 7.21 -2.88 26.59
N VAL A 301 6.29 -2.71 27.52
CA VAL A 301 5.82 -3.75 28.44
C VAL A 301 4.80 -4.63 27.72
N ILE A 302 4.84 -5.92 27.98
CA ILE A 302 3.80 -6.87 27.55
C ILE A 302 2.83 -7.00 28.73
N THR A 303 1.71 -6.32 28.66
CA THR A 303 0.68 -6.34 29.73
C THR A 303 -0.23 -7.54 29.58
N ASN A 304 -0.39 -8.05 28.36
CA ASN A 304 -1.19 -9.23 28.08
C ASN A 304 -0.42 -10.20 27.17
N PHE A 305 -0.20 -11.43 27.65
CA PHE A 305 0.50 -12.46 26.88
C PHE A 305 -0.20 -12.88 25.59
N HIS A 306 -1.49 -12.56 25.46
CA HIS A 306 -2.20 -12.69 24.20
C HIS A 306 -1.54 -11.86 23.09
N SER A 307 -0.92 -10.72 23.44
CA SER A 307 -0.15 -9.87 22.52
C SER A 307 0.99 -10.59 21.80
N ILE A 308 1.52 -11.70 22.34
CA ILE A 308 2.59 -12.48 21.69
C ILE A 308 2.07 -13.29 20.51
N ASN A 309 0.82 -13.78 20.58
CA ASN A 309 0.20 -14.58 19.53
C ASN A 309 -0.86 -13.81 18.75
N MET A 310 -0.94 -12.50 18.94
CA MET A 310 -1.92 -11.64 18.28
C MET A 310 -1.77 -11.63 16.78
N ARG A 311 -2.92 -11.68 16.08
CA ARG A 311 -3.04 -11.68 14.63
C ARG A 311 -4.17 -10.77 14.18
N GLU A 312 -4.35 -9.68 14.89
CA GLU A 312 -5.46 -8.76 14.66
C GLU A 312 -5.44 -8.25 13.22
N ASP A 313 -6.60 -8.23 12.61
CA ASP A 313 -6.79 -7.67 11.27
C ASP A 313 -6.57 -6.17 11.26
N ASP A 314 -6.86 -5.51 12.38
CA ASP A 314 -6.67 -4.07 12.57
C ASP A 314 -5.84 -3.81 13.83
N LEU A 315 -4.67 -3.19 13.67
CA LEU A 315 -3.74 -2.91 14.77
C LEU A 315 -4.31 -1.98 15.85
N VAL A 316 -5.34 -1.22 15.53
CA VAL A 316 -6.08 -0.37 16.50
C VAL A 316 -6.78 -1.21 17.58
N GLN A 317 -7.05 -2.49 17.30
CA GLN A 317 -7.69 -3.40 18.25
C GLN A 317 -6.70 -4.13 19.17
N MET A 318 -5.41 -3.84 19.04
CA MET A 318 -4.38 -4.43 19.91
C MET A 318 -4.48 -3.86 21.33
N LEU A 319 -4.32 -4.74 22.32
CA LEU A 319 -4.30 -4.33 23.73
C LEU A 319 -3.00 -3.62 24.10
N ASP A 320 -1.87 -4.10 23.58
CA ASP A 320 -0.55 -3.50 23.81
C ASP A 320 -0.05 -2.88 22.50
N VAL A 321 -0.14 -1.57 22.37
CA VAL A 321 0.31 -0.84 21.18
C VAL A 321 1.74 -0.34 21.41
N ASN A 322 2.70 -1.09 20.89
CA ASN A 322 4.11 -0.74 20.88
C ASN A 322 4.83 -1.39 19.68
N GLU A 323 6.07 -0.97 19.41
CA GLU A 323 6.83 -1.47 18.26
C GLU A 323 7.02 -2.99 18.25
N GLY A 324 7.22 -3.59 19.43
CA GLY A 324 7.42 -5.04 19.59
C GLY A 324 6.16 -5.82 19.26
N SER A 325 5.00 -5.41 19.77
CA SER A 325 3.71 -6.05 19.52
C SER A 325 3.31 -5.94 18.05
N ILE A 326 3.45 -4.73 17.46
CA ILE A 326 3.10 -4.48 16.06
C ILE A 326 3.96 -5.32 15.11
N ILE A 327 5.29 -5.30 15.27
CA ILE A 327 6.16 -6.08 14.38
C ILE A 327 5.94 -7.58 14.52
N ASN A 328 5.63 -8.04 15.74
CA ASN A 328 5.31 -9.43 16.00
C ASN A 328 3.98 -9.84 15.34
N CYS A 329 2.92 -9.04 15.49
CA CYS A 329 1.63 -9.28 14.83
C CYS A 329 1.80 -9.40 13.32
N LEU A 330 2.49 -8.45 12.69
CA LEU A 330 2.75 -8.47 11.24
C LEU A 330 3.55 -9.70 10.81
N ARG A 331 4.54 -10.12 11.59
CA ARG A 331 5.34 -11.32 11.34
C ARG A 331 4.50 -12.60 11.41
N GLU A 332 3.66 -12.74 12.44
CA GLU A 332 2.79 -13.90 12.62
C GLU A 332 1.68 -13.98 11.54
N ARG A 333 1.18 -12.83 11.09
CA ARG A 333 0.26 -12.74 9.94
C ARG A 333 0.96 -13.13 8.64
N PHE A 334 2.18 -12.62 8.41
CA PHE A 334 2.96 -12.92 7.20
C PHE A 334 3.29 -14.41 7.06
N LYS A 335 3.59 -15.12 8.16
CA LYS A 335 3.81 -16.58 8.16
C LYS A 335 2.60 -17.38 7.67
N ARG A 336 1.41 -16.77 7.63
CA ARG A 336 0.14 -17.37 7.21
C ARG A 336 -0.39 -16.79 5.91
N ASP A 337 0.46 -16.11 5.15
CA ASP A 337 0.10 -15.41 3.91
C ASP A 337 -0.96 -14.30 4.08
N LEU A 338 -1.19 -13.84 5.33
CA LEU A 338 -2.04 -12.69 5.63
C LEU A 338 -1.22 -11.41 5.45
N ILE A 339 -1.10 -10.96 4.19
CA ILE A 339 -0.21 -9.85 3.82
C ILE A 339 -0.80 -8.46 4.05
N TYR A 340 -2.10 -8.37 4.30
CA TYR A 340 -2.80 -7.11 4.54
C TYR A 340 -3.18 -6.97 6.01
N THR A 341 -2.94 -5.79 6.58
CA THR A 341 -3.30 -5.45 7.97
C THR A 341 -3.78 -4.00 8.00
N ALA A 342 -4.88 -3.72 8.67
CA ALA A 342 -5.39 -2.37 8.81
C ALA A 342 -4.73 -1.63 9.99
N VAL A 343 -4.70 -0.32 9.92
CA VAL A 343 -4.49 0.63 11.02
C VAL A 343 -5.58 1.68 10.87
N GLY A 344 -6.78 1.39 11.34
CA GLY A 344 -7.96 2.18 11.03
C GLY A 344 -8.18 2.26 9.52
N ASP A 345 -8.07 3.47 8.94
CA ASP A 345 -8.24 3.71 7.50
C ASP A 345 -6.97 3.48 6.66
N ILE A 346 -5.84 3.21 7.30
CA ILE A 346 -4.58 2.94 6.62
C ILE A 346 -4.45 1.44 6.37
N LEU A 347 -4.07 1.03 5.17
CA LEU A 347 -3.77 -0.35 4.83
C LEU A 347 -2.25 -0.57 4.78
N ILE A 348 -1.75 -1.51 5.58
CA ILE A 348 -0.39 -2.05 5.48
C ILE A 348 -0.43 -3.23 4.51
N ALA A 349 0.46 -3.23 3.52
CA ALA A 349 0.61 -4.29 2.53
C ALA A 349 2.06 -4.83 2.56
N LEU A 350 2.24 -6.05 3.05
CA LEU A 350 3.54 -6.74 3.09
C LEU A 350 3.80 -7.42 1.74
N ASN A 351 4.96 -7.19 1.13
CA ASN A 351 5.29 -7.85 -0.14
C ASN A 351 5.69 -9.32 0.07
N PRO A 352 4.91 -10.31 -0.42
CA PRO A 352 5.19 -11.73 -0.22
C PRO A 352 6.23 -12.28 -1.21
N TYR A 353 6.60 -11.53 -2.28
CA TYR A 353 7.45 -11.98 -3.39
C TYR A 353 6.96 -13.26 -4.11
N VAL A 354 5.69 -13.59 -3.96
CA VAL A 354 5.00 -14.68 -4.64
C VAL A 354 3.57 -14.24 -4.95
N ARG A 355 2.97 -14.78 -6.00
CA ARG A 355 1.55 -14.54 -6.30
C ARG A 355 0.70 -15.38 -5.37
N LEU A 356 -0.10 -14.72 -4.55
CA LEU A 356 -1.10 -15.35 -3.70
C LEU A 356 -2.49 -15.28 -4.39
N PRO A 357 -3.40 -16.24 -4.14
CA PRO A 357 -4.74 -16.28 -4.75
C PRO A 357 -5.71 -15.30 -4.05
N LEU A 358 -5.29 -14.03 -3.90
CA LEU A 358 -6.07 -13.01 -3.20
C LEU A 358 -6.91 -12.12 -4.12
N TYR A 359 -6.66 -12.16 -5.44
CA TYR A 359 -7.20 -11.18 -6.41
C TYR A 359 -8.14 -11.85 -7.41
N THR A 360 -9.06 -12.66 -6.91
CA THR A 360 -10.01 -13.39 -7.76
C THR A 360 -11.28 -12.57 -8.00
N PRO A 361 -12.06 -12.85 -9.07
CA PRO A 361 -13.35 -12.20 -9.32
C PRO A 361 -14.33 -12.36 -8.15
N GLU A 362 -14.31 -13.51 -7.46
CA GLU A 362 -15.13 -13.77 -6.29
C GLU A 362 -14.79 -12.80 -5.15
N LYS A 363 -13.50 -12.50 -4.95
CA LYS A 363 -13.07 -11.49 -3.97
C LYS A 363 -13.53 -10.09 -4.37
N VAL A 364 -13.47 -9.72 -5.65
CA VAL A 364 -14.02 -8.44 -6.12
C VAL A 364 -15.51 -8.36 -5.80
N TYR A 365 -16.27 -9.43 -6.07
CA TYR A 365 -17.70 -9.51 -5.75
C TYR A 365 -17.94 -9.37 -4.24
N GLU A 366 -17.21 -10.10 -3.40
CA GLU A 366 -17.31 -10.06 -1.93
C GLU A 366 -17.13 -8.61 -1.39
N TYR A 367 -16.07 -7.90 -1.82
CA TYR A 367 -15.82 -6.54 -1.36
C TYR A 367 -16.74 -5.49 -1.98
N SER A 368 -17.33 -5.73 -3.14
CA SER A 368 -18.30 -4.82 -3.76
C SER A 368 -19.71 -4.95 -3.18
N HIS A 369 -20.07 -6.13 -2.63
CA HIS A 369 -21.38 -6.43 -2.06
C HIS A 369 -21.35 -6.66 -0.55
N ARG A 370 -20.35 -6.12 0.14
CA ARG A 370 -20.14 -6.36 1.58
C ARG A 370 -21.28 -5.87 2.48
N GLY A 371 -22.08 -4.90 2.04
CA GLY A 371 -23.10 -4.25 2.89
C GLY A 371 -22.48 -3.68 4.16
N THR A 372 -23.01 -4.07 5.33
CA THR A 372 -22.50 -3.68 6.65
C THR A 372 -21.46 -4.66 7.21
N ARG A 373 -21.12 -5.73 6.49
CA ARG A 373 -20.15 -6.74 6.96
C ARG A 373 -18.75 -6.15 7.05
N ARG A 374 -18.08 -6.41 8.17
CA ARG A 374 -16.64 -6.13 8.31
C ARG A 374 -15.88 -7.29 7.66
N LEU A 375 -15.19 -7.00 6.56
CA LEU A 375 -14.36 -7.96 5.85
C LEU A 375 -12.90 -7.82 6.29
N PRO A 376 -12.07 -8.86 6.14
CA PRO A 376 -10.63 -8.76 6.42
C PRO A 376 -9.97 -7.63 5.63
N PRO A 377 -8.88 -7.02 6.13
CA PRO A 377 -8.19 -5.96 5.42
C PRO A 377 -7.67 -6.45 4.07
N HIS A 378 -7.92 -5.67 3.02
CA HIS A 378 -7.54 -5.99 1.65
C HIS A 378 -7.41 -4.71 0.82
N VAL A 379 -6.61 -4.74 -0.26
CA VAL A 379 -6.51 -3.62 -1.19
C VAL A 379 -7.86 -3.28 -1.84
N PHE A 380 -8.72 -4.29 -2.03
CA PHE A 380 -10.08 -4.09 -2.53
C PHE A 380 -11.00 -3.39 -1.52
N ASP A 381 -10.75 -3.54 -0.21
CA ASP A 381 -11.50 -2.81 0.82
C ASP A 381 -11.22 -1.31 0.72
N THR A 382 -9.95 -0.91 0.62
CA THR A 382 -9.57 0.50 0.42
C THR A 382 -10.18 1.06 -0.87
N ALA A 383 -10.12 0.31 -1.98
CA ALA A 383 -10.71 0.73 -3.25
C ALA A 383 -12.25 0.83 -3.15
N SER A 384 -12.91 -0.11 -2.47
CA SER A 384 -14.35 -0.13 -2.24
C SER A 384 -14.81 1.07 -1.42
N ARG A 385 -14.17 1.31 -0.27
CA ARG A 385 -14.50 2.46 0.60
C ARG A 385 -14.32 3.78 -0.14
N THR A 386 -13.24 3.93 -0.90
CA THR A 386 -12.99 5.12 -1.72
C THR A 386 -14.06 5.31 -2.79
N TYR A 387 -14.43 4.24 -3.51
CA TYR A 387 -15.45 4.30 -4.54
C TYR A 387 -16.85 4.59 -3.98
N LEU A 388 -17.26 3.90 -2.93
CA LEU A 388 -18.54 4.12 -2.26
C LEU A 388 -18.63 5.53 -1.68
N GLY A 389 -17.56 6.00 -1.02
CA GLY A 389 -17.50 7.37 -0.50
C GLY A 389 -17.62 8.43 -1.59
N MET A 390 -16.95 8.25 -2.73
CA MET A 390 -17.11 9.14 -3.89
C MET A 390 -18.56 9.14 -4.39
N CYS A 391 -19.20 7.97 -4.47
CA CYS A 391 -20.59 7.85 -4.92
C CYS A 391 -21.59 8.48 -3.96
N GLU A 392 -21.36 8.35 -2.65
CA GLU A 392 -22.26 8.81 -1.59
C GLU A 392 -22.13 10.32 -1.34
N TYR A 393 -20.90 10.81 -1.20
CA TYR A 393 -20.65 12.22 -0.83
C TYR A 393 -20.42 13.14 -2.03
N HIS A 394 -20.35 12.63 -3.24
CA HIS A 394 -20.08 13.37 -4.48
C HIS A 394 -18.82 14.26 -4.40
N LYS A 395 -17.76 13.75 -3.77
CA LYS A 395 -16.46 14.40 -3.60
C LYS A 395 -15.37 13.62 -4.32
N ASP A 396 -14.29 14.32 -4.65
CA ASP A 396 -13.11 13.67 -5.19
C ASP A 396 -12.35 12.92 -4.08
N TYR A 397 -11.84 11.75 -4.42
CA TYR A 397 -11.06 10.90 -3.53
C TYR A 397 -9.67 10.64 -4.11
N SER A 398 -8.74 10.23 -3.25
CA SER A 398 -7.42 9.79 -3.70
C SER A 398 -6.93 8.58 -2.89
N ILE A 399 -6.16 7.70 -3.53
CA ILE A 399 -5.47 6.57 -2.90
C ILE A 399 -3.97 6.83 -3.05
N LEU A 400 -3.30 7.08 -1.92
CA LEU A 400 -1.88 7.36 -1.88
C LEU A 400 -1.14 6.08 -1.52
N ILE A 401 -0.38 5.54 -2.48
CA ILE A 401 0.35 4.30 -2.33
C ILE A 401 1.83 4.62 -2.12
N SER A 402 2.36 4.33 -0.94
CA SER A 402 3.73 4.63 -0.54
C SER A 402 4.49 3.37 -0.11
N GLY A 403 5.80 3.48 0.00
CA GLY A 403 6.70 2.38 0.39
C GLY A 403 8.00 2.40 -0.41
N GLU A 404 9.01 1.67 0.02
CA GLU A 404 10.31 1.58 -0.65
C GLU A 404 10.24 1.00 -2.07
N SER A 405 11.33 1.14 -2.83
CA SER A 405 11.44 0.47 -4.13
C SER A 405 11.41 -1.06 -3.98
N GLY A 406 10.50 -1.70 -4.72
CA GLY A 406 10.26 -3.14 -4.64
C GLY A 406 9.34 -3.57 -3.49
N ALA A 407 8.63 -2.65 -2.83
CA ALA A 407 7.64 -2.96 -1.80
C ALA A 407 6.26 -3.38 -2.34
N GLY A 408 6.02 -3.28 -3.66
CA GLY A 408 4.76 -3.71 -4.28
C GLY A 408 3.78 -2.57 -4.62
N LYS A 409 4.20 -1.30 -4.61
CA LYS A 409 3.33 -0.13 -4.90
C LYS A 409 2.60 -0.24 -6.25
N THR A 410 3.33 -0.50 -7.32
CA THR A 410 2.77 -0.63 -8.67
C THR A 410 1.81 -1.81 -8.78
N GLU A 411 2.09 -2.91 -8.06
CA GLU A 411 1.16 -4.04 -7.98
C GLU A 411 -0.13 -3.66 -7.25
N ALA A 412 -0.04 -2.99 -6.11
CA ALA A 412 -1.21 -2.47 -5.41
C ALA A 412 -2.04 -1.50 -6.30
N THR A 413 -1.37 -0.62 -7.07
CA THR A 413 -2.02 0.25 -8.07
C THR A 413 -2.78 -0.57 -9.11
N LYS A 414 -2.19 -1.63 -9.66
CA LYS A 414 -2.85 -2.52 -10.63
C LYS A 414 -4.10 -3.17 -10.03
N GLN A 415 -4.03 -3.65 -8.79
CA GLN A 415 -5.16 -4.29 -8.11
C GLN A 415 -6.30 -3.30 -7.81
N VAL A 416 -5.99 -2.07 -7.40
CA VAL A 416 -7.00 -0.99 -7.26
C VAL A 416 -7.72 -0.74 -8.60
N LEU A 417 -6.96 -0.62 -9.70
CA LEU A 417 -7.53 -0.39 -11.02
C LEU A 417 -8.40 -1.56 -11.51
N ILE A 418 -7.97 -2.81 -11.25
CA ILE A 418 -8.76 -4.00 -11.56
C ILE A 418 -10.09 -3.95 -10.81
N TYR A 419 -10.06 -3.68 -9.50
CA TYR A 419 -11.27 -3.56 -8.70
C TYR A 419 -12.22 -2.49 -9.24
N LEU A 420 -11.72 -1.27 -9.49
CA LEU A 420 -12.54 -0.17 -10.02
C LEU A 420 -13.11 -0.51 -11.40
N SER A 421 -12.34 -1.19 -12.26
CA SER A 421 -12.77 -1.60 -13.60
C SER A 421 -13.90 -2.62 -13.55
N GLU A 422 -13.87 -3.56 -12.62
CA GLU A 422 -14.93 -4.58 -12.45
C GLU A 422 -16.20 -3.98 -11.85
N VAL A 423 -16.09 -3.12 -10.85
CA VAL A 423 -17.24 -2.56 -10.13
C VAL A 423 -17.91 -1.42 -10.93
N ALA A 424 -17.11 -0.55 -11.52
CA ALA A 424 -17.59 0.62 -12.26
C ALA A 424 -17.60 0.43 -13.79
N GLY A 425 -17.23 -0.75 -14.28
CA GLY A 425 -17.37 -1.12 -15.69
C GLY A 425 -18.85 -1.25 -16.10
N SER A 426 -19.17 -1.01 -17.36
CA SER A 426 -20.55 -1.19 -17.90
C SER A 426 -20.76 -2.59 -18.44
N SER A 427 -21.93 -3.15 -18.17
CA SER A 427 -22.42 -4.39 -18.81
C SER A 427 -22.80 -4.23 -20.28
N GLY A 428 -22.53 -3.09 -20.91
CA GLY A 428 -22.91 -2.75 -22.29
C GLY A 428 -21.84 -1.95 -23.03
N GLY A 429 -21.21 -2.59 -23.95
CA GLY A 429 -20.54 -2.19 -25.21
C GLY A 429 -19.51 -1.05 -25.24
N GLY A 430 -19.67 0.03 -24.51
CA GLY A 430 -18.78 1.21 -24.66
C GLY A 430 -17.87 1.51 -23.48
N SER A 431 -18.31 1.24 -22.26
CA SER A 431 -17.57 1.57 -21.04
C SER A 431 -16.56 0.47 -20.66
N ASN A 432 -16.80 -0.77 -21.04
CA ASN A 432 -15.85 -1.89 -20.84
C ASN A 432 -14.54 -1.67 -21.64
N ASP A 433 -14.62 -0.98 -22.76
CA ASP A 433 -13.47 -0.62 -23.58
C ASP A 433 -12.55 0.40 -22.87
N ILE A 434 -13.11 1.43 -22.23
CA ILE A 434 -12.33 2.45 -21.52
C ILE A 434 -11.62 1.84 -20.29
N ALA A 435 -12.31 1.00 -19.51
CA ALA A 435 -11.72 0.33 -18.37
C ALA A 435 -10.54 -0.59 -18.79
N GLN A 436 -10.70 -1.33 -19.88
CA GLN A 436 -9.64 -2.15 -20.46
C GLN A 436 -8.46 -1.32 -20.99
N ARG A 437 -8.71 -0.16 -21.58
CA ARG A 437 -7.66 0.78 -22.03
C ARG A 437 -6.86 1.32 -20.85
N VAL A 438 -7.53 1.67 -19.75
CA VAL A 438 -6.86 2.13 -18.50
C VAL A 438 -5.91 1.06 -17.96
N LEU A 439 -6.33 -0.20 -17.92
CA LEU A 439 -5.46 -1.31 -17.51
C LEU A 439 -4.30 -1.53 -18.51
N SER A 440 -4.56 -1.34 -19.81
CA SER A 440 -3.58 -1.53 -20.87
C SER A 440 -2.55 -0.39 -21.00
N ALA A 441 -2.75 0.75 -20.31
CA ALA A 441 -1.78 1.85 -20.32
C ALA A 441 -0.45 1.51 -19.62
N ASN A 442 -0.48 0.61 -18.62
CA ASN A 442 0.68 0.35 -17.78
C ASN A 442 1.87 -0.30 -18.53
N PRO A 443 1.74 -1.39 -19.33
CA PRO A 443 2.88 -2.02 -19.98
C PRO A 443 3.69 -1.07 -20.86
N GLY A 444 3.03 -0.22 -21.65
CA GLY A 444 3.69 0.78 -22.49
C GLY A 444 4.50 1.79 -21.67
N LEU A 445 3.88 2.37 -20.64
CA LEU A 445 4.56 3.34 -19.77
C LEU A 445 5.68 2.68 -18.94
N GLU A 446 5.52 1.44 -18.51
CA GLU A 446 6.54 0.70 -17.77
C GLU A 446 7.75 0.38 -18.65
N ALA A 447 7.57 0.00 -19.90
CA ALA A 447 8.68 -0.26 -20.83
C ALA A 447 9.59 0.97 -21.02
N PHE A 448 8.99 2.15 -21.12
CA PHE A 448 9.74 3.41 -21.29
C PHE A 448 10.15 4.08 -19.98
N GLY A 449 9.49 3.81 -18.88
CA GLY A 449 9.70 4.51 -17.62
C GLY A 449 10.31 3.66 -16.50
N ASN A 450 10.40 2.33 -16.66
CA ASN A 450 10.97 1.43 -15.66
C ASN A 450 12.34 0.92 -16.09
N ALA A 451 13.15 0.58 -15.10
CA ALA A 451 14.47 0.00 -15.29
C ALA A 451 14.84 -0.94 -14.14
N LYS A 452 15.80 -1.85 -14.41
CA LYS A 452 16.41 -2.61 -13.33
C LYS A 452 17.34 -1.74 -12.52
N THR A 453 17.14 -1.76 -11.20
CA THR A 453 18.05 -1.17 -10.21
C THR A 453 18.61 -2.27 -9.30
N LEU A 454 19.65 -1.95 -8.52
CA LEU A 454 20.19 -2.90 -7.53
C LEU A 454 19.12 -3.38 -6.53
N ARG A 455 18.10 -2.54 -6.27
CA ARG A 455 17.03 -2.86 -5.32
C ARG A 455 15.83 -3.58 -5.94
N ASN A 456 15.53 -3.35 -7.23
CA ASN A 456 14.35 -3.89 -7.88
C ASN A 456 14.59 -4.10 -9.38
N ASN A 457 14.20 -5.29 -9.90
CA ASN A 457 14.37 -5.62 -11.32
C ASN A 457 13.44 -4.82 -12.24
N ASN A 458 12.27 -4.38 -11.75
CA ASN A 458 11.33 -3.53 -12.48
C ASN A 458 10.97 -2.31 -11.62
N SER A 459 11.91 -1.37 -11.48
CA SER A 459 11.73 -0.16 -10.70
C SER A 459 11.20 0.96 -11.57
N SER A 460 10.06 1.54 -11.21
CA SER A 460 9.56 2.76 -11.86
C SER A 460 10.54 3.91 -11.63
N ARG A 461 11.02 4.52 -12.73
CA ARG A 461 11.92 5.69 -12.68
C ARG A 461 11.19 6.98 -13.02
N PHE A 462 9.86 6.98 -12.83
CA PHE A 462 8.96 8.15 -12.88
C PHE A 462 7.83 7.95 -11.87
N GLY A 463 7.30 9.04 -11.36
CA GLY A 463 6.06 9.01 -10.57
C GLY A 463 4.85 9.20 -11.49
N LYS A 464 3.72 8.61 -11.15
CA LYS A 464 2.45 8.81 -11.87
C LYS A 464 1.30 9.10 -10.91
N PHE A 465 0.45 10.04 -11.32
CA PHE A 465 -0.83 10.30 -10.70
C PHE A 465 -1.92 10.02 -11.74
N MET A 466 -2.76 9.04 -11.45
CA MET A 466 -3.82 8.59 -12.34
C MET A 466 -5.15 9.09 -11.79
N GLN A 467 -5.90 9.88 -12.56
CA GLN A 467 -7.23 10.36 -12.23
C GLN A 467 -8.25 9.56 -13.04
N VAL A 468 -8.94 8.63 -12.38
CA VAL A 468 -10.03 7.86 -12.98
C VAL A 468 -11.33 8.64 -12.76
N TYR A 469 -11.93 9.14 -13.83
CA TYR A 469 -13.14 9.96 -13.82
C TYR A 469 -14.39 9.10 -13.96
N PHE A 470 -15.43 9.48 -13.24
CA PHE A 470 -16.71 8.78 -13.22
C PHE A 470 -17.83 9.71 -13.73
N ASN A 471 -18.76 9.16 -14.48
CA ASN A 471 -19.94 9.89 -14.94
C ASN A 471 -21.05 9.93 -13.86
N ALA A 472 -22.15 10.62 -14.14
CA ALA A 472 -23.30 10.72 -13.23
C ALA A 472 -23.92 9.34 -12.89
N GLY A 473 -23.74 8.32 -13.74
CA GLY A 473 -24.13 6.93 -13.47
C GLY A 473 -23.09 6.12 -12.72
N GLN A 474 -22.08 6.78 -12.13
CA GLN A 474 -21.00 6.16 -11.33
C GLN A 474 -20.15 5.15 -12.14
N LYS A 475 -20.13 5.26 -13.48
CA LYS A 475 -19.32 4.45 -14.38
C LYS A 475 -18.08 5.18 -14.84
N ILE A 476 -17.00 4.43 -15.11
CA ILE A 476 -15.74 5.01 -15.60
C ILE A 476 -15.99 5.73 -16.92
N ALA A 477 -15.72 7.03 -16.96
CA ALA A 477 -15.85 7.90 -18.13
C ALA A 477 -14.53 8.10 -18.87
N GLY A 478 -13.40 7.97 -18.18
CA GLY A 478 -12.07 8.13 -18.72
C GLY A 478 -11.00 8.10 -17.65
N CYS A 479 -9.74 8.19 -18.08
CA CYS A 479 -8.60 8.31 -17.17
C CYS A 479 -7.61 9.32 -17.73
N GLN A 480 -6.96 10.06 -16.83
CA GLN A 480 -5.87 10.96 -17.14
C GLN A 480 -4.66 10.63 -16.27
N ILE A 481 -3.51 10.46 -16.89
CA ILE A 481 -2.21 10.20 -16.21
C ILE A 481 -1.36 11.47 -16.30
N GLU A 482 -0.79 11.85 -15.18
CA GLU A 482 0.27 12.84 -15.11
C GLU A 482 1.56 12.17 -14.63
N ASN A 483 2.65 12.43 -15.35
CA ASN A 483 3.97 11.92 -15.01
C ASN A 483 4.79 12.96 -14.24
N TYR A 484 5.63 12.47 -13.32
CA TYR A 484 6.53 13.28 -12.51
C TYR A 484 7.94 12.70 -12.57
N LEU A 485 8.93 13.56 -12.82
CA LEU A 485 10.35 13.22 -12.74
C LEU A 485 10.75 11.89 -13.41
N LEU A 486 10.72 11.82 -14.74
CA LEU A 486 11.46 10.77 -15.42
C LEU A 486 12.97 10.95 -15.13
N GLU A 487 13.65 9.90 -14.68
CA GLU A 487 15.10 9.88 -14.42
C GLU A 487 15.88 9.90 -15.76
N LYS A 488 15.87 11.05 -16.45
CA LYS A 488 16.48 11.18 -17.79
C LYS A 488 17.99 10.92 -17.81
N SER A 489 18.67 11.14 -16.67
CA SER A 489 20.10 10.84 -16.51
C SER A 489 20.43 9.37 -16.76
N ARG A 490 19.48 8.46 -16.52
CA ARG A 490 19.62 7.02 -16.75
C ARG A 490 19.79 6.67 -18.23
N VAL A 491 19.29 7.49 -19.15
CA VAL A 491 19.48 7.28 -20.59
C VAL A 491 20.95 7.18 -20.96
N VAL A 492 21.77 8.05 -20.35
CA VAL A 492 23.19 8.23 -20.72
C VAL A 492 24.18 7.58 -19.73
N MET A 493 23.73 7.26 -18.49
CA MET A 493 24.58 6.67 -17.46
C MET A 493 23.79 5.76 -16.52
N GLN A 494 24.33 4.57 -16.23
CA GLN A 494 23.79 3.64 -15.25
C GLN A 494 24.90 3.22 -14.27
N LEU A 495 24.50 2.90 -13.03
CA LEU A 495 25.41 2.32 -12.04
C LEU A 495 25.72 0.85 -12.41
N GLU A 496 26.87 0.35 -11.95
CA GLU A 496 27.27 -1.03 -12.12
C GLU A 496 26.16 -1.98 -11.64
N GLY A 497 25.80 -2.96 -12.46
CA GLY A 497 24.75 -3.93 -12.19
C GLY A 497 23.31 -3.41 -12.38
N GLU A 498 23.10 -2.17 -12.85
CA GLU A 498 21.77 -1.63 -13.23
C GLU A 498 21.55 -1.69 -14.75
N ARG A 499 20.32 -1.49 -15.24
CA ARG A 499 20.02 -1.34 -16.68
C ARG A 499 19.55 0.07 -17.00
N ASN A 500 19.64 0.44 -18.27
CA ASN A 500 18.86 1.51 -18.86
C ASN A 500 17.37 1.14 -18.89
N PHE A 501 16.47 1.96 -19.44
CA PHE A 501 15.06 1.67 -19.58
C PHE A 501 14.83 0.39 -20.39
N HIS A 502 13.85 -0.42 -20.00
CA HIS A 502 13.61 -1.75 -20.56
C HIS A 502 13.39 -1.72 -22.08
N ILE A 503 12.70 -0.71 -22.59
CA ILE A 503 12.37 -0.60 -24.02
C ILE A 503 13.59 -0.71 -24.92
N PHE A 504 14.76 -0.18 -24.51
CA PHE A 504 15.96 -0.23 -25.32
C PHE A 504 16.45 -1.66 -25.53
N TYR A 505 16.40 -2.50 -24.50
CA TYR A 505 16.76 -3.92 -24.58
C TYR A 505 15.73 -4.70 -25.38
N MET A 506 14.44 -4.46 -25.15
CA MET A 506 13.33 -5.05 -25.87
C MET A 506 13.45 -4.80 -27.39
N LEU A 507 13.74 -3.55 -27.80
CA LEU A 507 13.92 -3.21 -29.22
C LEU A 507 15.08 -3.97 -29.88
N CYS A 508 16.19 -4.18 -29.18
CA CYS A 508 17.34 -4.88 -29.71
C CYS A 508 17.11 -6.39 -29.87
N VAL A 509 16.26 -7.03 -29.03
CA VAL A 509 16.13 -8.49 -29.00
C VAL A 509 14.80 -9.03 -29.54
N ALA A 510 13.71 -8.25 -29.40
CA ALA A 510 12.36 -8.74 -29.66
C ALA A 510 11.79 -8.32 -31.02
N THR A 511 12.37 -7.30 -31.66
CA THR A 511 11.86 -6.81 -32.96
C THR A 511 12.13 -7.80 -34.10
N THR A 512 11.22 -7.86 -35.08
CA THR A 512 11.42 -8.69 -36.25
C THR A 512 12.66 -8.25 -37.04
N THR A 513 13.28 -9.16 -37.77
CA THR A 513 14.47 -8.87 -38.60
C THR A 513 14.26 -7.66 -39.53
N LYS A 514 13.05 -7.50 -40.07
CA LYS A 514 12.69 -6.34 -40.94
C LYS A 514 12.68 -5.03 -40.16
N VAL A 515 12.06 -4.99 -38.98
CA VAL A 515 12.01 -3.78 -38.11
C VAL A 515 13.41 -3.46 -37.60
N ARG A 516 14.14 -4.48 -37.14
CA ARG A 516 15.52 -4.34 -36.66
C ARG A 516 16.45 -3.74 -37.72
N ALA A 517 16.34 -4.22 -38.97
CA ALA A 517 17.08 -3.69 -40.10
C ALA A 517 16.69 -2.24 -40.43
N ALA A 518 15.37 -1.90 -40.39
CA ALA A 518 14.87 -0.55 -40.60
C ALA A 518 15.39 0.44 -39.56
N LEU A 519 15.48 0.02 -38.29
CA LEU A 519 16.00 0.78 -37.16
C LEU A 519 17.54 0.70 -37.06
N ARG A 520 18.19 -0.11 -37.90
CA ARG A 520 19.65 -0.35 -37.91
C ARG A 520 20.19 -0.80 -36.55
N LEU A 521 19.37 -1.62 -35.84
CA LEU A 521 19.69 -2.07 -34.48
C LEU A 521 20.59 -3.30 -34.52
N GLU A 522 21.61 -3.27 -33.65
CA GLU A 522 22.52 -4.36 -33.31
C GLU A 522 22.14 -4.99 -31.96
N ASN A 523 23.03 -5.80 -31.39
CA ASN A 523 22.81 -6.37 -30.05
C ASN A 523 22.99 -5.31 -28.97
N PRO A 524 22.38 -5.48 -27.79
CA PRO A 524 22.49 -4.52 -26.69
C PRO A 524 23.94 -4.19 -26.28
N GLN A 525 24.86 -5.16 -26.44
CA GLN A 525 26.29 -4.98 -26.12
C GLN A 525 26.98 -3.96 -27.01
N ASP A 526 26.45 -3.69 -28.21
CA ASP A 526 27.05 -2.80 -29.21
C ASP A 526 26.75 -1.33 -28.96
N TYR A 527 25.88 -1.04 -27.94
CA TYR A 527 25.47 0.30 -27.59
C TYR A 527 26.09 0.76 -26.28
N HIS A 528 26.83 1.89 -26.33
CA HIS A 528 27.45 2.49 -25.15
C HIS A 528 26.46 2.77 -24.01
N TYR A 529 25.26 3.22 -24.30
CA TYR A 529 24.25 3.49 -23.29
C TYR A 529 23.60 2.24 -22.67
N LEU A 530 23.92 1.03 -23.15
CA LEU A 530 23.39 -0.22 -22.61
C LEU A 530 24.45 -1.10 -21.94
N ASN A 531 25.72 -0.97 -22.34
CA ASN A 531 26.77 -1.89 -21.92
C ASN A 531 27.65 -1.39 -20.77
N GLN A 532 27.57 -0.09 -20.40
CA GLN A 532 28.48 0.53 -19.43
C GLN A 532 28.32 0.01 -17.99
N SER A 533 27.18 -0.55 -17.63
CA SER A 533 26.92 -1.11 -16.30
C SER A 533 27.24 -2.61 -16.15
N GLY A 534 27.60 -3.30 -17.25
CA GLY A 534 27.81 -4.74 -17.28
C GLY A 534 26.55 -5.60 -17.16
N CYS A 535 25.35 -4.99 -17.05
CA CYS A 535 24.08 -5.73 -16.87
C CYS A 535 23.19 -5.63 -18.12
N ILE A 536 23.26 -6.64 -18.98
CA ILE A 536 22.43 -6.72 -20.20
C ILE A 536 21.15 -7.54 -19.96
N GLN A 537 21.23 -8.64 -19.23
CA GLN A 537 20.10 -9.53 -18.95
C GLN A 537 19.69 -9.43 -17.48
N VAL A 538 18.45 -9.77 -17.20
CA VAL A 538 17.89 -9.75 -15.84
C VAL A 538 17.24 -11.09 -15.55
N ASP A 539 17.63 -11.72 -14.45
CA ASP A 539 17.05 -12.99 -14.02
C ASP A 539 15.55 -12.86 -13.79
N GLY A 540 14.78 -13.76 -14.40
CA GLY A 540 13.33 -13.80 -14.28
C GLY A 540 12.58 -12.76 -15.11
N MET A 541 13.25 -12.04 -16.03
CA MET A 541 12.64 -11.11 -16.99
C MET A 541 12.93 -11.58 -18.42
N ASP A 542 11.89 -11.71 -19.23
CA ASP A 542 11.95 -12.08 -20.63
C ASP A 542 11.59 -10.85 -21.48
N ASP A 543 12.61 -10.17 -22.01
CA ASP A 543 12.46 -8.95 -22.81
C ASP A 543 11.61 -9.19 -24.08
N VAL A 544 11.56 -10.42 -24.64
CA VAL A 544 10.74 -10.73 -25.81
C VAL A 544 9.26 -10.77 -25.44
N ARG A 545 8.93 -11.50 -24.39
CA ARG A 545 7.55 -11.62 -23.90
C ARG A 545 7.01 -10.27 -23.41
N GLU A 546 7.83 -9.53 -22.67
CA GLU A 546 7.47 -8.19 -22.21
C GLU A 546 7.21 -7.23 -23.37
N PHE A 547 7.97 -7.36 -24.47
CA PHE A 547 7.72 -6.56 -25.70
C PHE A 547 6.41 -6.94 -26.37
N GLU A 548 6.03 -8.22 -26.40
CA GLU A 548 4.72 -8.67 -26.93
C GLU A 548 3.57 -8.07 -26.12
N ASP A 549 3.72 -8.00 -24.78
CA ASP A 549 2.76 -7.36 -23.89
C ASP A 549 2.65 -5.85 -24.19
N VAL A 550 3.79 -5.17 -24.44
CA VAL A 550 3.83 -3.76 -24.88
C VAL A 550 3.10 -3.56 -26.19
N MET A 551 3.39 -4.39 -27.21
CA MET A 551 2.73 -4.30 -28.51
C MET A 551 1.22 -4.53 -28.43
N THR A 552 0.81 -5.48 -27.59
CA THR A 552 -0.61 -5.75 -27.32
C THR A 552 -1.27 -4.55 -26.65
N ALA A 553 -0.60 -3.94 -25.67
CA ALA A 553 -1.07 -2.75 -24.97
C ALA A 553 -1.21 -1.54 -25.91
N LEU A 554 -0.22 -1.25 -26.76
CA LEU A 554 -0.26 -0.16 -27.72
C LEU A 554 -1.40 -0.32 -28.73
N LYS A 555 -1.65 -1.54 -29.23
CA LYS A 555 -2.78 -1.85 -30.11
C LYS A 555 -4.13 -1.60 -29.43
N LYS A 556 -4.29 -2.01 -28.16
CA LYS A 556 -5.51 -1.74 -27.37
C LYS A 556 -5.74 -0.23 -27.13
N LEU A 557 -4.66 0.54 -27.06
CA LEU A 557 -4.68 2.00 -26.96
C LEU A 557 -4.81 2.69 -28.33
N GLU A 558 -5.08 1.94 -29.39
CA GLU A 558 -5.29 2.44 -30.75
C GLU A 558 -4.12 3.28 -31.29
N PHE A 559 -2.87 2.91 -30.94
CA PHE A 559 -1.70 3.46 -31.61
C PHE A 559 -1.63 2.90 -33.03
N SER A 560 -1.42 3.77 -34.03
CA SER A 560 -1.19 3.35 -35.41
C SER A 560 0.21 2.72 -35.56
N GLU A 561 0.39 1.89 -36.56
CA GLU A 561 1.70 1.30 -36.87
C GLU A 561 2.75 2.37 -37.16
N ASP A 562 2.36 3.49 -37.79
CA ASP A 562 3.25 4.64 -38.03
C ASP A 562 3.66 5.34 -36.74
N GLU A 563 2.72 5.57 -35.81
CA GLU A 563 3.04 6.13 -34.48
C GLU A 563 4.04 5.22 -33.73
N ILE A 564 3.79 3.91 -33.73
CA ILE A 564 4.67 2.92 -33.11
C ILE A 564 6.07 2.96 -33.77
N MET A 565 6.14 2.94 -35.08
CA MET A 565 7.41 2.95 -35.81
C MET A 565 8.20 4.26 -35.58
N ASN A 566 7.49 5.39 -35.51
CA ASN A 566 8.10 6.69 -35.21
C ASN A 566 8.67 6.73 -33.78
N MET A 567 7.97 6.12 -32.79
CA MET A 567 8.53 5.95 -31.43
C MET A 567 9.81 5.12 -31.44
N TRP A 568 9.82 4.00 -32.20
CA TRP A 568 11.00 3.14 -32.34
C TRP A 568 12.15 3.87 -33.03
N ASN A 569 11.87 4.68 -34.06
CA ASN A 569 12.90 5.51 -34.72
C ASN A 569 13.59 6.45 -33.72
N VAL A 570 12.84 7.13 -32.86
CA VAL A 570 13.40 8.04 -31.85
C VAL A 570 14.19 7.26 -30.78
N ALA A 571 13.68 6.13 -30.31
CA ALA A 571 14.38 5.31 -29.31
C ALA A 571 15.70 4.72 -29.88
N ALA A 572 15.68 4.20 -31.12
CA ALA A 572 16.88 3.72 -31.82
C ALA A 572 17.87 4.86 -32.09
N ALA A 573 17.39 6.05 -32.45
CA ALA A 573 18.22 7.23 -32.64
C ALA A 573 19.00 7.61 -31.36
N VAL A 574 18.38 7.48 -30.18
CA VAL A 574 19.05 7.69 -28.88
C VAL A 574 20.19 6.69 -28.69
N LEU A 575 20.01 5.42 -29.06
CA LEU A 575 21.06 4.41 -28.96
C LEU A 575 22.25 4.70 -29.89
N HIS A 576 21.97 5.04 -31.16
CA HIS A 576 23.03 5.44 -32.11
C HIS A 576 23.73 6.72 -31.69
N CYS A 577 23.02 7.69 -31.10
CA CYS A 577 23.62 8.90 -30.55
C CYS A 577 24.68 8.57 -29.50
N GLY A 578 24.41 7.62 -28.60
CA GLY A 578 25.36 7.18 -27.56
C GLY A 578 26.69 6.63 -28.09
N ASN A 579 26.70 6.08 -29.30
CA ASN A 579 27.88 5.50 -29.90
C ASN A 579 28.79 6.53 -30.60
N ILE A 580 28.39 7.80 -30.66
CA ILE A 580 29.19 8.85 -31.25
C ILE A 580 30.36 9.27 -30.32
N LYS A 581 31.58 9.11 -30.79
CA LYS A 581 32.81 9.46 -30.08
C LYS A 581 33.46 10.70 -30.69
N PHE A 582 34.29 11.41 -29.93
CA PHE A 582 34.93 12.64 -30.33
C PHE A 582 36.44 12.54 -30.08
N ASP A 583 37.25 13.08 -31.00
CA ASP A 583 38.68 13.18 -30.90
C ASP A 583 39.10 14.65 -30.68
N ALA A 584 40.02 14.92 -29.77
CA ALA A 584 40.56 16.25 -29.57
C ALA A 584 41.41 16.67 -30.79
N THR A 585 41.07 17.81 -31.35
CA THR A 585 41.91 18.47 -32.39
C THR A 585 42.79 19.57 -31.79
N SER A 586 42.36 20.15 -30.68
CA SER A 586 43.11 21.06 -29.82
C SER A 586 42.54 21.04 -28.39
N SER A 587 43.12 21.85 -27.48
CA SER A 587 42.60 22.03 -26.13
C SER A 587 41.12 22.55 -26.09
N GLU A 588 40.71 23.28 -27.15
CA GLU A 588 39.38 23.91 -27.21
C GLU A 588 38.51 23.43 -28.38
N ALA A 589 38.95 22.46 -29.18
CA ALA A 589 38.26 21.97 -30.34
C ALA A 589 38.34 20.47 -30.47
N CYS A 590 37.27 19.86 -31.02
CA CYS A 590 37.20 18.43 -31.32
C CYS A 590 36.66 18.17 -32.72
N SER A 591 36.78 16.93 -33.14
CA SER A 591 36.16 16.37 -34.34
C SER A 591 35.44 15.08 -34.00
N ILE A 592 34.45 14.67 -34.80
CA ILE A 592 33.81 13.37 -34.67
C ILE A 592 34.80 12.28 -35.06
N HIS A 593 34.94 11.25 -34.20
CA HIS A 593 35.84 10.12 -34.45
C HIS A 593 35.45 9.41 -35.76
N LYS A 594 36.45 9.00 -36.55
CA LYS A 594 36.20 8.37 -37.88
C LYS A 594 35.30 7.14 -37.80
N GLY A 595 35.47 6.30 -36.78
CA GLY A 595 34.62 5.11 -36.57
C GLY A 595 33.19 5.38 -36.12
N SER A 596 32.81 6.63 -35.85
CA SER A 596 31.45 7.01 -35.44
C SER A 596 30.63 7.65 -36.58
N GLN A 597 31.14 7.70 -37.80
CA GLN A 597 30.45 8.30 -38.94
C GLN A 597 29.13 7.56 -39.28
N GLU A 598 29.14 6.25 -39.18
CA GLU A 598 27.97 5.39 -39.36
C GLU A 598 26.91 5.70 -38.32
N SER A 599 27.29 5.82 -37.03
CA SER A 599 26.33 6.18 -35.96
C SER A 599 25.72 7.56 -36.19
N VAL A 600 26.49 8.54 -36.68
CA VAL A 600 25.98 9.88 -37.04
C VAL A 600 25.01 9.81 -38.21
N GLN A 601 25.31 9.00 -39.23
CA GLN A 601 24.43 8.79 -40.40
C GLN A 601 23.13 8.12 -39.97
N ASN A 602 23.23 7.04 -39.15
CA ASN A 602 22.08 6.32 -38.61
C ASN A 602 21.17 7.25 -37.79
N LEU A 603 21.74 8.04 -36.89
CA LEU A 603 21.03 9.06 -36.13
C LEU A 603 20.31 10.08 -37.01
N ALA A 604 20.99 10.59 -38.06
CA ALA A 604 20.43 11.58 -38.97
C ALA A 604 19.27 10.99 -39.81
N ASP A 605 19.45 9.78 -40.31
CA ASP A 605 18.43 9.08 -41.11
C ASP A 605 17.19 8.71 -40.29
N LEU A 606 17.37 8.18 -39.06
CA LEU A 606 16.25 7.82 -38.18
C LEU A 606 15.44 9.05 -37.76
N LEU A 607 16.10 10.18 -37.50
CA LEU A 607 15.43 11.44 -37.19
C LEU A 607 15.06 12.25 -38.44
N GLN A 608 15.43 11.81 -39.64
CA GLN A 608 15.18 12.48 -40.93
C GLN A 608 15.65 13.95 -40.92
N ILE A 609 16.89 14.19 -40.47
CA ILE A 609 17.54 15.50 -40.42
C ILE A 609 18.81 15.53 -41.31
N ASP A 610 19.28 16.71 -41.61
CA ASP A 610 20.53 16.87 -42.41
C ASP A 610 21.77 16.43 -41.62
N VAL A 611 22.51 15.45 -42.14
CA VAL A 611 23.68 14.84 -41.48
C VAL A 611 24.84 15.82 -41.33
N LYS A 612 25.00 16.78 -42.31
CA LYS A 612 26.08 17.76 -42.26
C LYS A 612 25.82 18.81 -41.18
N GLN A 613 24.56 19.25 -41.07
CA GLN A 613 24.17 20.15 -40.00
C GLN A 613 24.27 19.48 -38.63
N LEU A 614 23.84 18.23 -38.49
CA LEU A 614 23.96 17.43 -37.25
C LEU A 614 25.45 17.31 -36.85
N SER A 615 26.33 16.90 -37.77
CA SER A 615 27.75 16.76 -37.54
C SER A 615 28.37 18.08 -37.08
N LYS A 616 27.97 19.18 -37.69
CA LYS A 616 28.47 20.54 -37.34
C LYS A 616 28.03 20.94 -35.94
N THR A 617 26.76 20.70 -35.55
CA THR A 617 26.21 21.09 -34.26
C THR A 617 26.83 20.30 -33.07
N PHE A 618 27.39 19.12 -33.32
CA PHE A 618 28.13 18.38 -32.30
C PHE A 618 29.54 18.96 -32.00
N VAL A 619 30.18 19.69 -32.93
CA VAL A 619 31.55 20.16 -32.76
C VAL A 619 31.67 21.67 -32.75
N ILE A 620 30.64 22.39 -33.18
CA ILE A 620 30.64 23.88 -33.24
C ILE A 620 29.31 24.38 -32.67
N ARG A 621 29.37 25.27 -31.72
CA ARG A 621 28.23 26.00 -31.18
C ARG A 621 28.00 27.28 -31.94
N GLU A 622 26.79 27.53 -32.43
CA GLU A 622 26.36 28.76 -33.04
C GLU A 622 25.53 29.62 -32.09
N ILE A 623 26.00 30.79 -31.75
CA ILE A 623 25.33 31.76 -30.87
C ILE A 623 24.96 33.00 -31.66
N THR A 624 23.67 33.27 -31.85
CA THR A 624 23.21 34.49 -32.51
C THR A 624 22.91 35.56 -31.49
N MET A 625 23.70 36.65 -31.50
CA MET A 625 23.53 37.84 -30.66
C MET A 625 23.37 39.09 -31.50
N ARG A 626 22.27 39.81 -31.34
CA ARG A 626 21.95 41.06 -32.05
C ARG A 626 22.05 40.97 -33.61
N GLY A 627 21.79 39.80 -34.18
CA GLY A 627 21.85 39.57 -35.62
C GLY A 627 23.21 39.05 -36.12
N GLU A 628 24.24 39.03 -35.30
CA GLU A 628 25.53 38.41 -35.60
C GLU A 628 25.60 36.98 -35.06
N THR A 629 26.06 36.04 -35.88
CA THR A 629 26.26 34.65 -35.47
C THR A 629 27.74 34.40 -35.18
N VAL A 630 28.05 34.16 -33.92
CA VAL A 630 29.36 33.77 -33.45
C VAL A 630 29.46 32.24 -33.44
N ARG A 631 30.52 31.69 -33.99
CA ARG A 631 30.85 30.26 -34.02
C ARG A 631 31.96 29.97 -33.03
N ALA A 632 31.68 29.13 -32.06
CA ALA A 632 32.66 28.69 -31.06
C ALA A 632 32.87 27.17 -31.21
N PRO A 633 34.13 26.69 -31.42
CA PRO A 633 34.41 25.27 -31.39
C PRO A 633 34.13 24.68 -30.01
N LEU A 634 33.82 23.40 -29.96
CA LEU A 634 33.61 22.67 -28.71
C LEU A 634 34.79 21.74 -28.44
N ASN A 635 35.24 21.68 -27.19
CA ASN A 635 36.16 20.62 -26.75
C ASN A 635 35.44 19.29 -26.57
N VAL A 636 36.19 18.21 -26.39
CA VAL A 636 35.63 16.85 -26.27
C VAL A 636 34.60 16.75 -25.16
N GLU A 637 34.84 17.32 -23.98
CA GLU A 637 33.91 17.25 -22.84
C GLU A 637 32.56 17.91 -23.14
N ARG A 638 32.57 19.09 -23.77
CA ARG A 638 31.36 19.81 -24.17
C ARG A 638 30.62 19.11 -25.31
N ALA A 639 31.36 18.51 -26.25
CA ALA A 639 30.74 17.73 -27.32
C ALA A 639 30.00 16.46 -26.76
N ILE A 640 30.61 15.75 -25.81
CA ILE A 640 29.98 14.63 -25.09
C ILE A 640 28.76 15.13 -24.32
N ALA A 641 28.86 16.21 -23.55
CA ALA A 641 27.75 16.80 -22.82
C ALA A 641 26.61 17.21 -23.76
N GLY A 642 26.88 17.77 -24.94
CA GLY A 642 25.91 18.13 -25.96
C GLY A 642 25.18 16.88 -26.55
N ARG A 643 25.95 15.83 -26.86
CA ARG A 643 25.44 14.53 -27.31
C ARG A 643 24.47 13.93 -26.26
N ASP A 644 24.91 13.89 -25.01
CA ASP A 644 24.15 13.35 -23.92
C ASP A 644 22.89 14.18 -23.58
N ALA A 645 22.98 15.52 -23.74
CA ALA A 645 21.84 16.41 -23.59
C ALA A 645 20.78 16.17 -24.69
N LEU A 646 21.21 15.95 -25.96
CA LEU A 646 20.32 15.60 -27.06
C LEU A 646 19.58 14.29 -26.75
N SER A 647 20.32 13.26 -26.34
CA SER A 647 19.75 11.94 -26.00
C SER A 647 18.71 12.01 -24.87
N LYS A 648 19.02 12.73 -23.78
CA LYS A 648 18.09 12.99 -22.67
C LYS A 648 16.85 13.77 -23.12
N SER A 649 17.03 14.78 -23.99
CA SER A 649 15.93 15.59 -24.50
C SER A 649 14.99 14.80 -25.41
N LEU A 650 15.52 14.05 -26.37
CA LEU A 650 14.74 13.18 -27.26
C LEU A 650 13.90 12.18 -26.47
N TYR A 651 14.55 11.47 -25.55
CA TYR A 651 13.86 10.45 -24.75
C TYR A 651 12.84 11.05 -23.78
N GLY A 652 13.15 12.17 -23.15
CA GLY A 652 12.23 12.85 -22.24
C GLY A 652 10.98 13.35 -22.97
N HIS A 653 11.14 14.01 -24.14
CA HIS A 653 10.01 14.46 -24.95
C HIS A 653 9.21 13.28 -25.52
N LEU A 654 9.87 12.19 -25.93
CA LEU A 654 9.20 10.97 -26.38
C LEU A 654 8.30 10.37 -25.27
N PHE A 655 8.82 10.30 -24.03
CA PHE A 655 8.05 9.82 -22.90
C PHE A 655 6.85 10.72 -22.56
N ASP A 656 7.05 12.04 -22.56
CA ASP A 656 5.98 13.00 -22.33
C ASP A 656 4.90 12.90 -23.45
N TRP A 657 5.32 12.73 -24.70
CA TRP A 657 4.40 12.49 -25.83
C TRP A 657 3.63 11.17 -25.64
N LEU A 658 4.30 10.08 -25.25
CA LEU A 658 3.67 8.79 -24.99
C LEU A 658 2.56 8.92 -23.94
N VAL A 659 2.81 9.65 -22.85
CA VAL A 659 1.80 9.91 -21.81
C VAL A 659 0.61 10.70 -22.39
N VAL A 660 0.87 11.78 -23.13
CA VAL A 660 -0.18 12.58 -23.75
C VAL A 660 -1.01 11.76 -24.74
N ARG A 661 -0.37 10.92 -25.57
CA ARG A 661 -1.05 10.05 -26.55
C ARG A 661 -1.87 8.95 -25.87
N THR A 662 -1.32 8.36 -24.81
CA THR A 662 -2.04 7.39 -23.97
C THR A 662 -3.27 8.02 -23.32
N ASN A 663 -3.17 9.24 -22.79
CA ASN A 663 -4.30 9.97 -22.24
C ASN A 663 -5.41 10.19 -23.28
N LYS A 664 -5.06 10.53 -24.52
CA LYS A 664 -6.05 10.67 -25.62
C LYS A 664 -6.82 9.36 -25.86
N ALA A 665 -6.16 8.21 -25.76
CA ALA A 665 -6.79 6.91 -25.94
C ALA A 665 -7.72 6.49 -24.78
N MET A 666 -7.48 7.03 -23.57
CA MET A 666 -8.26 6.73 -22.37
C MET A 666 -9.41 7.70 -22.11
N ILE A 667 -9.59 8.71 -22.96
CA ILE A 667 -10.70 9.65 -22.85
C ILE A 667 -11.85 9.12 -23.71
N GLY A 668 -13.04 8.94 -23.11
CA GLY A 668 -14.27 8.62 -23.83
C GLY A 668 -14.78 9.79 -24.68
N SER A 669 -15.83 9.56 -25.45
CA SER A 669 -16.44 10.55 -26.34
C SER A 669 -17.13 11.74 -25.65
N GLY A 670 -17.16 11.76 -24.30
CA GLY A 670 -17.78 12.80 -23.47
C GLY A 670 -16.78 13.75 -22.79
N ASN A 671 -17.28 14.83 -22.21
CA ASN A 671 -16.47 15.72 -21.37
C ASN A 671 -16.18 15.05 -20.02
N ILE A 672 -14.97 14.53 -19.85
CA ILE A 672 -14.55 13.79 -18.65
C ILE A 672 -14.44 14.67 -17.39
N THR A 673 -14.31 15.99 -17.53
CA THR A 673 -14.06 16.91 -16.42
C THR A 673 -15.33 17.32 -15.65
N SER A 674 -16.50 16.82 -16.04
CA SER A 674 -17.79 17.16 -15.40
C SER A 674 -18.18 16.23 -14.23
N GLY A 675 -17.42 15.14 -13.99
CA GLY A 675 -17.70 14.17 -12.93
C GLY A 675 -16.60 14.14 -11.84
N ASN A 676 -16.89 13.46 -10.74
CA ASN A 676 -15.90 13.21 -9.71
C ASN A 676 -14.82 12.23 -10.18
N TYR A 677 -13.67 12.24 -9.51
CA TYR A 677 -12.59 11.32 -9.83
C TYR A 677 -12.03 10.64 -8.58
N ILE A 678 -11.43 9.48 -8.80
CA ILE A 678 -10.54 8.83 -7.85
C ILE A 678 -9.12 8.97 -8.37
N GLY A 679 -8.28 9.71 -7.64
CA GLY A 679 -6.86 9.86 -7.91
C GLY A 679 -6.06 8.71 -7.33
N ILE A 680 -5.20 8.04 -8.11
CA ILE A 680 -4.30 7.00 -7.63
C ILE A 680 -2.87 7.49 -7.80
N LEU A 681 -2.15 7.65 -6.70
CA LEU A 681 -0.78 8.11 -6.69
C LEU A 681 0.18 6.94 -6.53
N ASP A 682 0.93 6.63 -7.58
CA ASP A 682 2.05 5.68 -7.58
C ASP A 682 3.34 6.47 -7.82
N ILE A 683 4.03 6.80 -6.75
CA ILE A 683 5.26 7.62 -6.80
C ILE A 683 6.42 6.87 -6.15
N PHE A 684 7.64 7.35 -6.41
CA PHE A 684 8.86 6.81 -5.79
C PHE A 684 8.70 6.71 -4.27
N GLY A 685 9.18 5.63 -3.68
CA GLY A 685 9.42 5.60 -2.24
C GLY A 685 10.70 6.36 -1.88
N PHE A 686 10.91 6.57 -0.60
CA PHE A 686 12.13 7.17 -0.07
C PHE A 686 13.36 6.35 -0.47
N GLU A 687 14.43 7.01 -0.93
CA GLU A 687 15.63 6.35 -1.45
C GLU A 687 16.88 6.75 -0.66
N ILE A 688 17.62 5.75 -0.19
CA ILE A 688 18.94 5.90 0.41
C ILE A 688 19.88 4.92 -0.30
N PHE A 689 20.80 5.43 -1.08
CA PHE A 689 21.86 4.65 -1.73
C PHE A 689 23.23 4.94 -1.11
N LYS A 690 24.25 4.18 -1.50
CA LYS A 690 25.64 4.48 -1.15
C LYS A 690 26.10 5.85 -1.71
N SER A 691 25.60 6.22 -2.88
CA SER A 691 25.79 7.53 -3.49
C SER A 691 24.44 8.10 -3.87
N ASN A 692 24.06 9.26 -3.31
CA ASN A 692 22.82 9.97 -3.62
C ASN A 692 23.15 11.30 -4.24
N SER A 693 22.46 11.68 -5.32
CA SER A 693 22.69 12.90 -6.06
C SER A 693 21.40 13.72 -6.19
N PHE A 694 21.31 14.56 -7.21
CA PHE A 694 20.17 15.43 -7.48
C PHE A 694 18.84 14.69 -7.57
N GLU A 695 18.80 13.53 -8.24
CA GLU A 695 17.59 12.73 -8.42
C GLU A 695 17.03 12.26 -7.07
N GLN A 696 17.88 11.69 -6.19
CA GLN A 696 17.47 11.24 -4.87
C GLN A 696 17.04 12.41 -3.98
N LEU A 697 17.66 13.58 -4.12
CA LEU A 697 17.23 14.78 -3.40
C LEU A 697 15.80 15.18 -3.82
N CYS A 698 15.48 15.15 -5.10
CA CYS A 698 14.13 15.43 -5.60
C CYS A 698 13.12 14.37 -5.16
N ILE A 699 13.47 13.08 -5.25
CA ILE A 699 12.61 11.95 -4.82
C ILE A 699 12.31 12.08 -3.33
N ASN A 700 13.34 12.29 -2.50
CA ASN A 700 13.17 12.38 -1.05
C ASN A 700 12.41 13.65 -0.64
N PHE A 701 12.59 14.75 -1.35
CA PHE A 701 11.77 15.96 -1.16
C PHE A 701 10.29 15.71 -1.48
N CYS A 702 9.97 14.93 -2.51
CA CYS A 702 8.61 14.55 -2.80
C CYS A 702 8.00 13.73 -1.64
N ASN A 703 8.75 12.76 -1.11
CA ASN A 703 8.31 11.95 0.03
C ASN A 703 8.11 12.79 1.30
N GLU A 704 8.95 13.81 1.54
CA GLU A 704 8.74 14.79 2.61
C GLU A 704 7.41 15.53 2.48
N LYS A 705 7.02 15.94 1.26
CA LYS A 705 5.73 16.58 0.99
C LYS A 705 4.55 15.64 1.24
N LEU A 706 4.68 14.38 0.84
CA LEU A 706 3.64 13.38 1.06
C LEU A 706 3.51 13.01 2.54
N GLN A 707 4.62 12.96 3.29
CA GLN A 707 4.57 12.77 4.74
C GLN A 707 3.92 13.96 5.44
N GLN A 708 4.22 15.19 5.02
CA GLN A 708 3.53 16.37 5.54
C GLN A 708 2.02 16.36 5.26
N HIS A 709 1.64 15.91 4.06
CA HIS A 709 0.22 15.73 3.72
C HIS A 709 -0.44 14.70 4.62
N PHE A 710 0.22 13.57 4.87
CA PHE A 710 -0.25 12.54 5.79
C PHE A 710 -0.42 13.10 7.21
N ASN A 711 0.62 13.72 7.78
CA ASN A 711 0.57 14.33 9.10
C ASN A 711 -0.57 15.33 9.25
N ARG A 712 -0.77 16.17 8.23
CA ARG A 712 -1.85 17.13 8.22
C ARG A 712 -3.24 16.48 8.25
N ASN A 713 -3.46 15.45 7.42
CA ASN A 713 -4.77 14.81 7.31
C ASN A 713 -5.07 13.90 8.51
N THR A 714 -4.05 13.26 9.08
CA THR A 714 -4.25 12.29 10.17
C THR A 714 -4.25 12.95 11.55
N PHE A 715 -3.44 14.00 11.76
CA PHE A 715 -3.31 14.63 13.08
C PHE A 715 -3.91 16.03 13.14
N VAL A 716 -3.44 16.95 12.26
CA VAL A 716 -3.79 18.37 12.39
C VAL A 716 -5.27 18.64 12.16
N LEU A 717 -5.87 18.04 11.13
CA LEU A 717 -7.30 18.25 10.84
C LEU A 717 -8.20 17.63 11.90
N GLU A 718 -7.82 16.51 12.49
CA GLU A 718 -8.55 15.87 13.59
C GLU A 718 -8.46 16.70 14.87
N GLU A 719 -7.27 17.19 15.23
CA GLU A 719 -7.11 18.12 16.35
C GLU A 719 -7.93 19.39 16.17
N ASP A 720 -7.95 19.96 14.94
CA ASP A 720 -8.74 21.14 14.64
C ASP A 720 -10.25 20.86 14.77
N THR A 721 -10.70 19.65 14.42
CA THR A 721 -12.09 19.21 14.61
C THR A 721 -12.42 19.08 16.10
N TYR A 722 -11.55 18.47 16.91
CA TYR A 722 -11.76 18.34 18.36
C TYR A 722 -11.82 19.69 19.05
N LYS A 723 -10.91 20.62 18.69
CA LYS A 723 -10.94 21.99 19.18
C LYS A 723 -12.24 22.71 18.82
N ALA A 724 -12.72 22.52 17.58
CA ALA A 724 -13.97 23.12 17.11
C ALA A 724 -15.21 22.56 17.83
N GLU A 725 -15.17 21.29 18.21
CA GLU A 725 -16.25 20.62 18.94
C GLU A 725 -16.12 20.72 20.47
N GLY A 726 -15.05 21.36 20.96
CA GLY A 726 -14.80 21.55 22.41
C GLY A 726 -14.47 20.25 23.14
N ILE A 727 -13.92 19.26 22.44
CA ILE A 727 -13.44 18.00 23.03
C ILE A 727 -12.06 18.25 23.64
N ASP A 728 -11.92 17.93 24.92
CA ASP A 728 -10.61 17.95 25.59
C ASP A 728 -9.81 16.69 25.22
N PHE A 729 -8.57 16.87 24.80
CA PHE A 729 -7.69 15.76 24.36
C PHE A 729 -6.22 16.11 24.63
N ASP A 730 -5.42 15.09 24.91
CA ASP A 730 -3.97 15.21 25.02
C ASP A 730 -3.33 15.31 23.63
N HIS A 731 -2.48 16.32 23.43
CA HIS A 731 -1.73 16.49 22.20
C HIS A 731 -0.78 15.30 21.97
N ILE A 732 -0.91 14.64 20.82
CA ILE A 732 0.00 13.56 20.42
C ILE A 732 1.20 14.15 19.68
N GLU A 733 2.37 13.94 20.24
CA GLU A 733 3.61 14.36 19.61
C GLU A 733 3.86 13.56 18.32
N TYR A 734 3.93 14.23 17.20
CA TYR A 734 4.37 13.68 15.93
C TYR A 734 5.54 14.47 15.35
N ILE A 735 6.33 13.84 14.48
CA ILE A 735 7.49 14.50 13.85
C ILE A 735 7.00 15.43 12.74
N ASP A 736 6.91 16.76 13.05
CA ASP A 736 6.67 17.76 12.01
C ASP A 736 7.94 17.94 11.15
N ASN A 737 7.80 17.69 9.85
CA ASN A 737 8.87 17.82 8.86
C ASN A 737 8.82 19.14 8.06
N GLN A 738 8.05 20.13 8.50
CA GLN A 738 7.93 21.43 7.84
C GLN A 738 9.27 22.19 7.80
N ASP A 739 10.11 21.99 8.80
CA ASP A 739 11.47 22.57 8.87
C ASP A 739 12.37 22.03 7.75
N ILE A 740 12.26 20.74 7.40
CA ILE A 740 12.97 20.09 6.29
C ILE A 740 12.46 20.65 4.95
N LEU A 741 11.15 20.73 4.77
CA LEU A 741 10.54 21.30 3.56
C LEU A 741 10.98 22.74 3.33
N ASN A 742 10.98 23.56 4.38
CA ASN A 742 11.47 24.93 4.31
C ASN A 742 12.96 25.00 3.91
N MET A 743 13.77 24.08 4.43
CA MET A 743 15.21 24.01 4.10
C MET A 743 15.44 23.63 2.64
N ILE A 744 14.60 22.79 2.04
CA ILE A 744 14.76 22.32 0.66
C ILE A 744 14.23 23.34 -0.35
N GLU A 745 13.01 23.92 -0.11
CA GLU A 745 12.30 24.69 -1.16
C GLU A 745 12.05 26.16 -0.87
N LYS A 746 12.17 26.67 0.39
CA LYS A 746 11.69 28.01 0.74
C LYS A 746 12.63 29.09 0.19
N LYS A 747 12.08 29.97 -0.64
CA LYS A 747 12.81 31.15 -1.16
C LYS A 747 13.19 32.11 -0.04
N PRO A 748 14.37 32.75 -0.10
CA PRO A 748 15.45 32.58 -1.08
C PRO A 748 16.51 31.55 -0.65
N LYS A 749 16.35 30.85 0.47
CA LYS A 749 17.40 30.08 1.16
C LYS A 749 17.32 28.57 0.92
N GLY A 750 16.27 28.10 0.26
CA GLY A 750 16.07 26.66 0.02
C GLY A 750 17.19 26.05 -0.86
N ILE A 751 17.60 24.82 -0.55
CA ILE A 751 18.72 24.15 -1.24
C ILE A 751 18.48 24.10 -2.75
N LEU A 752 17.29 23.70 -3.20
CA LEU A 752 16.93 23.66 -4.63
C LEU A 752 16.86 25.06 -5.26
N VAL A 753 16.50 26.10 -4.48
CA VAL A 753 16.48 27.48 -4.96
C VAL A 753 17.91 28.00 -5.15
N VAL A 754 18.79 27.73 -4.19
CA VAL A 754 20.23 28.10 -4.30
C VAL A 754 20.89 27.38 -5.47
N LEU A 755 20.47 26.12 -5.76
CA LEU A 755 20.99 25.41 -6.93
C LEU A 755 20.51 26.06 -8.25
N ASP A 756 19.24 26.49 -8.33
CA ASP A 756 18.71 27.21 -9.50
C ASP A 756 19.41 28.54 -9.72
N ASP A 757 19.67 29.28 -8.63
CA ASP A 757 20.39 30.54 -8.67
C ASP A 757 21.85 30.34 -9.17
N GLU A 758 22.51 29.26 -8.70
CA GLU A 758 23.89 28.97 -9.12
C GLU A 758 24.00 28.61 -10.60
N VAL A 759 23.02 27.88 -11.15
CA VAL A 759 22.90 27.57 -12.59
C VAL A 759 22.81 28.85 -13.43
N SER A 760 22.19 29.90 -12.88
CA SER A 760 21.99 31.19 -13.57
C SER A 760 23.19 32.12 -13.50
N VAL A 761 24.16 31.83 -12.62
CA VAL A 761 25.35 32.67 -12.43
C VAL A 761 26.42 32.33 -13.49
N PRO A 762 26.97 33.33 -14.21
CA PRO A 762 28.14 33.09 -15.06
C PRO A 762 29.29 32.47 -14.26
N LYS A 763 29.85 31.36 -14.74
CA LYS A 763 30.89 30.57 -14.05
C LYS A 763 30.44 29.93 -12.73
N GLY A 764 29.11 29.69 -12.54
CA GLY A 764 28.60 28.88 -11.44
C GLY A 764 29.24 27.49 -11.43
N SER A 765 29.38 26.90 -10.24
CA SER A 765 29.99 25.58 -10.05
C SER A 765 29.34 24.81 -8.91
N ASP A 766 29.41 23.46 -8.97
CA ASP A 766 28.94 22.60 -7.87
C ASP A 766 29.60 22.98 -6.54
N ARG A 767 30.85 23.39 -6.57
CA ARG A 767 31.57 23.88 -5.40
C ARG A 767 31.03 25.21 -4.88
N GLY A 768 30.67 26.14 -5.79
CA GLY A 768 30.02 27.42 -5.45
C GLY A 768 28.69 27.17 -4.77
N PHE A 769 27.88 26.31 -5.33
CA PHE A 769 26.64 25.84 -4.74
C PHE A 769 26.84 25.28 -3.32
N TYR A 770 27.79 24.33 -3.17
CA TYR A 770 28.08 23.71 -1.87
C TYR A 770 28.46 24.76 -0.80
N ASN A 771 29.37 25.66 -1.12
CA ASN A 771 29.81 26.69 -0.18
C ASN A 771 28.63 27.59 0.27
N LYS A 772 27.71 27.90 -0.65
CA LYS A 772 26.51 28.71 -0.35
C LYS A 772 25.58 27.98 0.59
N ILE A 773 25.21 26.71 0.32
CA ILE A 773 24.30 25.96 1.17
C ILE A 773 24.91 25.70 2.56
N CYS A 774 26.19 25.36 2.66
CA CYS A 774 26.88 25.20 3.93
C CYS A 774 26.87 26.48 4.78
N LYS A 775 27.08 27.66 4.15
CA LYS A 775 26.98 28.93 4.84
C LYS A 775 25.56 29.23 5.34
N ILE A 776 24.56 29.01 4.48
CA ILE A 776 23.14 29.31 4.78
C ILE A 776 22.63 28.40 5.91
N HIS A 777 22.91 27.10 5.84
CA HIS A 777 22.32 26.10 6.72
C HIS A 777 23.23 25.67 7.88
N LYS A 778 24.34 26.35 8.13
CA LYS A 778 25.32 26.01 9.20
C LYS A 778 24.71 25.79 10.59
N LYS A 779 23.63 26.51 10.93
CA LYS A 779 22.94 26.45 12.22
C LYS A 779 21.71 25.53 12.23
N ASN A 780 21.36 24.93 11.08
CA ASN A 780 20.18 24.07 10.97
C ASN A 780 20.50 22.67 11.53
N LYS A 781 19.71 22.19 12.50
CA LYS A 781 19.87 20.86 13.11
C LYS A 781 19.67 19.70 12.14
N ARG A 782 18.91 19.92 11.06
CA ARG A 782 18.64 18.93 10.01
C ARG A 782 19.73 18.86 8.94
N PHE A 783 20.64 19.85 8.88
CA PHE A 783 21.71 19.93 7.89
C PHE A 783 23.07 19.67 8.55
N LEU A 784 23.79 18.66 8.06
CA LEU A 784 25.13 18.34 8.57
C LEU A 784 26.16 18.44 7.45
N GLN A 785 27.30 19.03 7.77
CA GLN A 785 28.46 19.09 6.89
C GLN A 785 29.51 18.10 7.40
N PRO A 786 29.79 16.99 6.66
CA PRO A 786 30.85 16.06 7.03
C PRO A 786 32.22 16.73 7.07
N ARG A 787 33.00 16.47 8.10
CA ARG A 787 34.33 17.13 8.28
C ARG A 787 35.37 16.66 7.25
N LEU A 788 35.32 15.40 6.85
CA LEU A 788 36.30 14.74 5.98
C LEU A 788 35.93 14.81 4.48
N ALA A 789 34.65 14.83 4.14
CA ALA A 789 34.18 14.81 2.75
C ALA A 789 33.69 16.21 2.34
N GLN A 790 34.50 16.91 1.56
CA GLN A 790 34.23 18.30 1.15
C GLN A 790 33.27 18.46 -0.03
N ASN A 791 32.77 17.36 -0.61
CA ASN A 791 31.83 17.36 -1.73
C ASN A 791 30.48 16.73 -1.37
N THR A 792 30.20 16.54 -0.07
CA THR A 792 28.95 15.94 0.40
C THR A 792 28.32 16.77 1.51
N PHE A 793 26.98 16.69 1.61
CA PHE A 793 26.20 17.21 2.73
C PHE A 793 25.16 16.17 3.16
N VAL A 794 24.71 16.25 4.40
CA VAL A 794 23.70 15.34 4.95
C VAL A 794 22.44 16.12 5.29
N ILE A 795 21.31 15.59 4.92
CA ILE A 795 19.99 16.03 5.37
C ILE A 795 19.40 14.95 6.26
N ASN A 796 19.04 15.30 7.50
CA ASN A 796 18.28 14.44 8.37
C ASN A 796 16.79 14.57 8.01
N HIS A 797 16.34 13.71 7.10
CA HIS A 797 14.95 13.57 6.67
C HIS A 797 14.09 12.94 7.77
N TYR A 798 12.76 12.92 7.57
CA TYR A 798 11.85 12.17 8.46
C TYR A 798 12.23 10.68 8.53
N ALA A 799 12.69 10.12 7.40
CA ALA A 799 13.11 8.73 7.25
C ALA A 799 14.61 8.49 7.58
N GLY A 800 15.29 9.46 8.19
CA GLY A 800 16.69 9.33 8.59
C GLY A 800 17.67 10.19 7.80
N GLY A 801 18.96 10.09 8.14
CA GLY A 801 20.03 10.88 7.55
C GLY A 801 20.47 10.37 6.19
N VAL A 802 20.42 11.22 5.15
CA VAL A 802 20.85 10.89 3.81
C VAL A 802 22.04 11.79 3.40
N THR A 803 23.12 11.15 2.97
CA THR A 803 24.32 11.85 2.44
C THR A 803 24.18 12.06 0.94
N TYR A 804 24.26 13.30 0.49
CA TYR A 804 24.20 13.70 -0.92
C TYR A 804 25.56 14.17 -1.41
N THR A 805 25.97 13.71 -2.61
CA THR A 805 27.12 14.27 -3.32
C THR A 805 26.70 15.42 -4.22
N ILE A 806 27.53 16.46 -4.30
CA ILE A 806 27.29 17.61 -5.18
C ILE A 806 27.76 17.38 -6.62
N ASP A 807 28.45 16.30 -6.88
CA ASP A 807 29.06 16.03 -8.17
C ASP A 807 28.02 16.02 -9.30
N ASN A 808 28.20 16.89 -10.27
CA ASN A 808 27.31 17.09 -11.42
C ASN A 808 25.87 17.54 -11.07
N MET A 809 25.59 18.02 -9.85
CA MET A 809 24.24 18.48 -9.48
C MET A 809 23.78 19.66 -10.36
N MET A 810 24.63 20.59 -10.67
CA MET A 810 24.30 21.71 -11.56
C MET A 810 23.98 21.25 -12.97
N GLU A 811 24.79 20.33 -13.52
CA GLU A 811 24.56 19.82 -14.88
C GLU A 811 23.26 19.00 -14.98
N LYS A 812 22.97 18.21 -13.96
CA LYS A 812 21.70 17.49 -13.84
C LYS A 812 20.49 18.43 -13.70
N ASN A 813 20.67 19.57 -13.01
CA ASN A 813 19.61 20.57 -12.85
C ASN A 813 19.43 21.45 -14.10
N LYS A 814 20.45 21.64 -14.94
CA LYS A 814 20.34 22.43 -16.17
C LYS A 814 19.37 21.81 -17.18
N ASP A 815 19.46 20.53 -17.42
CA ASP A 815 18.64 19.72 -18.36
C ASP A 815 18.17 20.49 -19.61
N LYS A 816 19.06 21.27 -20.20
CA LYS A 816 18.77 22.09 -21.37
C LYS A 816 19.61 21.63 -22.55
N ILE A 817 18.94 21.35 -23.64
CA ILE A 817 19.58 21.20 -24.96
C ILE A 817 19.99 22.59 -25.47
N GLU A 818 21.11 22.68 -26.18
CA GLU A 818 21.59 23.94 -26.79
C GLU A 818 20.59 24.42 -27.88
N GLU A 819 20.50 25.76 -28.05
CA GLU A 819 19.44 26.35 -28.92
C GLU A 819 19.62 25.96 -30.39
N ASP A 820 20.85 25.83 -30.89
CA ASP A 820 21.13 25.39 -32.26
C ASP A 820 20.77 23.92 -32.49
N MET A 821 21.06 23.05 -31.53
CA MET A 821 20.64 21.65 -31.56
C MET A 821 19.09 21.50 -31.51
N ALA A 822 18.43 22.26 -30.62
CA ALA A 822 16.97 22.27 -30.54
C ALA A 822 16.35 22.83 -31.87
N ALA A 823 16.95 23.85 -32.44
CA ALA A 823 16.55 24.39 -33.74
C ALA A 823 16.67 23.35 -34.87
N LEU A 824 17.75 22.56 -34.88
CA LEU A 824 17.94 21.49 -35.84
C LEU A 824 16.84 20.43 -35.73
N MET A 825 16.44 20.05 -34.51
CA MET A 825 15.34 19.07 -34.31
C MET A 825 14.01 19.56 -34.89
N THR A 826 13.74 20.88 -34.90
CA THR A 826 12.53 21.44 -35.54
C THR A 826 12.54 21.32 -37.06
N THR A 827 13.66 21.01 -37.69
CA THR A 827 13.75 20.79 -39.15
C THR A 827 13.55 19.33 -39.58
N SER A 828 13.38 18.44 -38.62
CA SER A 828 13.13 17.02 -38.84
C SER A 828 11.90 16.83 -39.75
N LYS A 829 12.02 15.95 -40.73
CA LYS A 829 10.90 15.52 -41.60
C LYS A 829 10.08 14.40 -40.93
N LEU A 830 10.58 13.80 -39.86
CA LEU A 830 9.82 12.90 -39.04
C LEU A 830 8.83 13.74 -38.20
N SER A 831 7.52 13.64 -38.53
CA SER A 831 6.48 14.50 -37.95
C SER A 831 6.47 14.45 -36.43
N LEU A 832 6.67 13.25 -35.85
CA LEU A 832 6.78 13.08 -34.41
C LEU A 832 7.85 14.02 -33.83
N VAL A 833 9.05 14.12 -34.42
CA VAL A 833 10.13 14.95 -33.89
C VAL A 833 9.88 16.44 -34.21
N GLY A 834 9.67 16.78 -35.50
CA GLY A 834 9.59 18.18 -35.97
C GLY A 834 8.36 18.93 -35.54
N ASP A 835 7.19 18.24 -35.50
CA ASP A 835 5.89 18.89 -35.29
C ASP A 835 5.29 18.64 -33.92
N GLU A 836 5.70 17.56 -33.20
CA GLU A 836 5.17 17.22 -31.89
C GLU A 836 6.17 17.38 -30.76
N LEU A 837 7.30 16.64 -30.75
CA LEU A 837 8.27 16.68 -29.65
C LEU A 837 8.92 18.07 -29.45
N TYR A 838 9.20 18.76 -30.55
CA TYR A 838 9.80 20.10 -30.53
C TYR A 838 8.84 21.22 -30.98
N ALA A 839 7.52 20.99 -30.94
CA ALA A 839 6.49 21.97 -31.31
C ALA A 839 6.59 23.29 -30.55
N SER A 840 6.94 23.25 -29.27
CA SER A 840 7.11 24.45 -28.43
C SER A 840 8.30 25.29 -28.88
N VAL A 841 9.42 24.65 -29.22
CA VAL A 841 10.63 25.30 -29.73
C VAL A 841 10.33 25.95 -31.09
N LYS A 842 9.65 25.23 -31.97
CA LYS A 842 9.23 25.74 -33.29
C LYS A 842 8.36 26.99 -33.16
N LYS A 843 7.37 26.99 -32.27
CA LYS A 843 6.51 28.16 -31.99
C LYS A 843 7.32 29.35 -31.43
N GLU A 844 8.25 29.13 -30.53
CA GLU A 844 9.12 30.19 -29.98
C GLU A 844 10.02 30.81 -31.07
N MET A 845 10.56 30.00 -31.97
CA MET A 845 11.37 30.47 -33.10
C MET A 845 10.57 31.31 -34.07
N GLU A 846 9.30 30.88 -34.39
CA GLU A 846 8.38 31.63 -35.25
C GLU A 846 7.99 32.98 -34.63
N GLN A 847 7.74 33.02 -33.32
CA GLN A 847 7.45 34.25 -32.58
C GLN A 847 8.64 35.22 -32.60
N LYS A 848 9.87 34.72 -32.41
CA LYS A 848 11.11 35.54 -32.52
C LYS A 848 11.26 36.12 -33.92
N LYS A 849 10.94 35.36 -34.99
CA LYS A 849 10.99 35.84 -36.37
C LYS A 849 9.96 36.94 -36.68
N LYS A 850 8.76 36.91 -36.04
CA LYS A 850 7.69 37.90 -36.21
C LYS A 850 7.94 39.22 -35.41
N GLY A 851 9.12 39.46 -34.88
CA GLY A 851 9.47 40.67 -34.15
C GLY A 851 8.79 40.83 -32.80
N GLY A 852 8.17 39.78 -32.29
CA GLY A 852 7.59 39.73 -30.97
C GLY A 852 8.73 39.86 -29.93
N SER A 853 8.69 40.90 -29.09
CA SER A 853 9.54 40.98 -27.92
C SER A 853 9.32 39.71 -27.10
N ALA A 854 10.34 38.86 -27.01
CA ALA A 854 10.26 37.70 -26.12
C ALA A 854 9.86 38.21 -24.72
N SER A 855 8.72 37.77 -24.25
CA SER A 855 8.24 38.05 -22.89
C SER A 855 9.40 37.94 -21.94
N ARG A 856 9.63 38.96 -21.09
CA ARG A 856 10.68 38.96 -20.07
C ARG A 856 10.67 37.73 -19.15
N GLY A 857 9.62 36.91 -19.19
CA GLY A 857 9.46 35.65 -18.48
C GLY A 857 10.20 34.45 -19.11
N SER A 858 10.58 34.51 -20.42
CA SER A 858 11.32 33.44 -21.14
C SER A 858 12.82 33.40 -20.81
N ARG A 859 13.36 34.39 -20.13
CA ARG A 859 14.80 34.43 -19.76
C ARG A 859 15.14 33.68 -18.48
N TYR A 860 14.18 33.23 -17.69
CA TYR A 860 14.49 32.29 -16.59
C TYR A 860 14.70 30.91 -17.20
N LEU A 861 15.93 30.45 -17.20
CA LEU A 861 16.31 29.06 -17.40
C LEU A 861 15.36 28.20 -16.52
N ARG A 862 14.43 27.52 -17.14
CA ARG A 862 13.61 26.53 -16.42
C ARG A 862 14.54 25.37 -16.08
N THR A 863 14.98 25.33 -14.84
CA THR A 863 15.78 24.23 -14.30
C THR A 863 14.87 23.07 -13.99
N GLN A 864 15.39 21.84 -13.95
CA GLN A 864 14.64 20.64 -13.56
C GLN A 864 14.02 20.80 -12.20
N SER A 865 14.75 21.31 -11.20
CA SER A 865 14.23 21.53 -9.86
C SER A 865 13.07 22.52 -9.83
N SER A 866 13.12 23.59 -10.66
CA SER A 866 12.05 24.59 -10.71
C SER A 866 10.77 24.03 -11.34
N VAL A 867 10.91 23.22 -12.42
CA VAL A 867 9.79 22.52 -13.06
C VAL A 867 9.19 21.52 -12.08
N PHE A 868 10.05 20.71 -11.44
CA PHE A 868 9.62 19.70 -10.49
C PHE A 868 8.88 20.31 -9.28
N ARG A 869 9.43 21.33 -8.64
CA ARG A 869 8.75 22.03 -7.54
C ARG A 869 7.38 22.57 -7.96
N SER A 870 7.25 23.12 -9.17
CA SER A 870 5.98 23.61 -9.68
C SER A 870 4.96 22.47 -9.86
N SER A 871 5.37 21.36 -10.49
CA SER A 871 4.53 20.18 -10.71
C SER A 871 4.13 19.52 -9.40
N LEU A 872 5.07 19.37 -8.46
CA LEU A 872 4.80 18.81 -7.14
C LEU A 872 3.83 19.67 -6.32
N ASN A 873 3.96 21.01 -6.38
CA ASN A 873 3.02 21.90 -5.72
C ASN A 873 1.62 21.84 -6.33
N ALA A 874 1.51 21.65 -7.66
CA ALA A 874 0.22 21.43 -8.32
C ALA A 874 -0.41 20.09 -7.87
N LEU A 875 0.38 19.03 -7.77
CA LEU A 875 -0.05 17.74 -7.22
C LEU A 875 -0.57 17.89 -5.80
N MET A 876 0.21 18.51 -4.90
CA MET A 876 -0.19 18.71 -3.51
C MET A 876 -1.48 19.52 -3.39
N LYS A 877 -1.67 20.54 -4.23
CA LYS A 877 -2.93 21.30 -4.27
C LYS A 877 -4.14 20.42 -4.61
N ARG A 878 -3.98 19.48 -5.56
CA ARG A 878 -5.06 18.53 -5.91
C ARG A 878 -5.32 17.54 -4.78
N LEU A 879 -4.28 16.92 -4.22
CA LEU A 879 -4.42 15.97 -3.12
C LEU A 879 -5.10 16.60 -1.90
N ASN A 880 -4.75 17.84 -1.57
CA ASN A 880 -5.42 18.59 -0.50
C ASN A 880 -6.91 18.88 -0.76
N GLY A 881 -7.36 18.73 -2.01
CA GLY A 881 -8.78 18.86 -2.40
C GLY A 881 -9.54 17.54 -2.41
N THR A 882 -8.90 16.42 -2.11
CA THR A 882 -9.49 15.07 -2.12
C THR A 882 -9.54 14.48 -0.72
N THR A 883 -10.43 13.50 -0.50
CA THR A 883 -10.41 12.65 0.70
C THR A 883 -9.42 11.50 0.46
N PRO A 884 -8.33 11.41 1.24
CA PRO A 884 -7.27 10.42 0.98
C PRO A 884 -7.53 9.08 1.65
N GLY A 885 -7.25 7.98 0.94
CA GLY A 885 -7.01 6.65 1.50
C GLY A 885 -5.51 6.33 1.40
N TYR A 886 -4.94 5.61 2.35
CA TYR A 886 -3.50 5.33 2.41
C TYR A 886 -3.21 3.84 2.31
N ILE A 887 -2.27 3.46 1.43
CA ILE A 887 -1.71 2.11 1.34
C ILE A 887 -0.20 2.20 1.58
N ARG A 888 0.27 1.57 2.66
CA ARG A 888 1.67 1.51 3.05
C ARG A 888 2.27 0.15 2.65
N CYS A 889 2.98 0.11 1.54
CA CYS A 889 3.65 -1.10 1.07
C CYS A 889 4.98 -1.29 1.79
N ILE A 890 5.18 -2.46 2.39
CA ILE A 890 6.38 -2.81 3.17
C ILE A 890 7.15 -3.93 2.46
N LYS A 891 8.42 -3.73 2.27
CA LYS A 891 9.35 -4.70 1.72
C LYS A 891 9.79 -5.65 2.83
N THR A 892 9.49 -6.94 2.72
CA THR A 892 9.69 -7.92 3.79
C THR A 892 11.13 -8.42 3.90
N ASN A 893 11.91 -8.40 2.79
CA ASN A 893 13.33 -8.78 2.80
C ASN A 893 14.11 -8.14 1.64
N ALA A 894 15.44 -8.07 1.78
CA ALA A 894 16.34 -7.52 0.76
C ALA A 894 16.65 -8.51 -0.37
N VAL A 895 16.50 -9.82 -0.12
CA VAL A 895 16.86 -10.89 -1.05
C VAL A 895 15.73 -11.24 -2.03
N LYS A 896 14.57 -10.62 -1.92
CA LYS A 896 13.39 -10.81 -2.77
C LYS A 896 12.89 -12.26 -2.80
N LYS A 897 13.02 -13.00 -1.67
CA LYS A 897 12.57 -14.39 -1.56
C LYS A 897 11.22 -14.50 -0.85
N PRO A 898 10.33 -15.39 -1.34
CA PRO A 898 9.10 -15.73 -0.64
C PRO A 898 9.35 -16.30 0.76
N GLY A 899 8.40 -16.10 1.68
CA GLY A 899 8.45 -16.67 3.04
C GLY A 899 9.53 -16.10 3.96
N VAL A 900 10.31 -15.10 3.52
CA VAL A 900 11.35 -14.46 4.33
C VAL A 900 10.83 -13.13 4.87
N PHE A 901 10.86 -12.97 6.21
CA PHE A 901 10.50 -11.74 6.91
C PHE A 901 11.71 -11.25 7.72
N THR A 902 12.27 -10.11 7.34
CA THR A 902 13.40 -9.48 8.02
C THR A 902 12.87 -8.39 8.95
N ALA A 903 12.61 -8.76 10.20
CA ALA A 903 11.90 -7.89 11.15
C ALA A 903 12.58 -6.52 11.37
N PRO A 904 13.91 -6.37 11.53
CA PRO A 904 14.53 -5.05 11.67
C PRO A 904 14.28 -4.13 10.47
N MET A 905 14.34 -4.69 9.24
CA MET A 905 14.08 -3.93 8.02
C MET A 905 12.61 -3.51 7.89
N CYS A 906 11.68 -4.39 8.27
CA CYS A 906 10.25 -4.05 8.29
C CYS A 906 9.95 -2.98 9.35
N LEU A 907 10.52 -3.11 10.55
CA LEU A 907 10.38 -2.15 11.64
C LEU A 907 10.83 -0.73 11.22
N GLU A 908 11.97 -0.64 10.57
CA GLU A 908 12.50 0.64 10.06
C GLU A 908 11.55 1.29 9.06
N GLN A 909 11.00 0.50 8.12
CA GLN A 909 9.99 1.00 7.15
C GLN A 909 8.68 1.41 7.82
N LEU A 910 8.22 0.71 8.86
CA LEU A 910 7.01 1.07 9.62
C LEU A 910 7.18 2.41 10.35
N ARG A 911 8.38 2.64 10.95
CA ARG A 911 8.74 3.95 11.55
C ARG A 911 8.68 5.07 10.52
N TYR A 912 9.30 4.86 9.35
CA TYR A 912 9.28 5.84 8.27
C TYR A 912 7.89 6.03 7.64
N ALA A 913 7.02 5.06 7.74
CA ALA A 913 5.66 5.15 7.23
C ALA A 913 4.68 5.88 8.19
N GLY A 914 5.12 6.25 9.40
CA GLY A 914 4.28 6.87 10.43
C GLY A 914 3.19 5.93 10.96
N VAL A 915 3.46 4.61 10.94
CA VAL A 915 2.47 3.59 11.34
C VAL A 915 2.26 3.61 12.86
N PHE A 916 3.33 3.80 13.63
CA PHE A 916 3.25 3.76 15.09
C PHE A 916 2.46 4.94 15.65
N GLU A 917 2.72 6.14 15.15
CA GLU A 917 1.99 7.34 15.50
C GLU A 917 0.51 7.22 15.10
N GLY A 918 0.25 6.70 13.88
CA GLY A 918 -1.10 6.44 13.40
C GLY A 918 -1.86 5.42 14.24
N THR A 919 -1.20 4.34 14.71
CA THR A 919 -1.82 3.32 15.54
C THR A 919 -2.20 3.89 16.91
N CYS A 920 -1.30 4.62 17.58
CA CYS A 920 -1.58 5.27 18.85
C CYS A 920 -2.76 6.24 18.74
N TRP A 921 -2.81 7.06 17.68
CA TRP A 921 -3.89 8.00 17.44
C TRP A 921 -5.24 7.30 17.24
N CYS A 922 -5.30 6.30 16.39
CA CYS A 922 -6.53 5.56 16.14
C CYS A 922 -7.04 4.80 17.39
N CYS A 923 -6.16 4.34 18.28
CA CYS A 923 -6.54 3.76 19.56
C CYS A 923 -7.22 4.79 20.48
N VAL A 924 -6.69 6.01 20.54
CA VAL A 924 -7.31 7.13 21.30
C VAL A 924 -8.70 7.45 20.75
N LEU A 925 -8.84 7.51 19.40
CA LEU A 925 -10.14 7.71 18.73
C LEU A 925 -11.15 6.62 19.07
N GLY A 926 -10.73 5.37 19.07
CA GLY A 926 -11.58 4.22 19.43
C GLY A 926 -12.12 4.36 20.86
N VAL A 927 -11.29 4.76 21.81
CA VAL A 927 -11.68 4.98 23.21
C VAL A 927 -12.63 6.18 23.32
N VAL A 928 -12.33 7.31 22.68
CA VAL A 928 -13.19 8.51 22.69
C VAL A 928 -14.54 8.21 22.03
N GLY A 929 -14.56 7.48 20.92
CA GLY A 929 -15.81 7.07 20.25
C GLY A 929 -16.69 6.18 21.13
N VAL A 930 -16.12 5.24 21.88
CA VAL A 930 -16.84 4.40 22.84
C VAL A 930 -17.36 5.22 24.01
N VAL A 931 -16.55 6.15 24.52
CA VAL A 931 -16.98 7.07 25.61
C VAL A 931 -18.12 7.99 25.15
N LEU A 932 -18.04 8.56 23.94
CA LEU A 932 -19.12 9.41 23.38
C LEU A 932 -20.41 8.61 23.13
N LEU A 933 -20.34 7.35 22.67
CA LEU A 933 -21.50 6.49 22.53
C LEU A 933 -22.11 6.13 23.90
N LEU A 934 -21.29 5.86 24.90
CA LEU A 934 -21.73 5.61 26.27
C LEU A 934 -22.35 6.86 26.91
N VAL A 935 -21.71 8.02 26.78
CA VAL A 935 -22.22 9.29 27.30
C VAL A 935 -23.46 9.76 26.54
N GLY A 936 -23.51 9.62 25.20
CA GLY A 936 -24.69 9.94 24.38
C GLY A 936 -25.90 9.08 24.70
N GLY A 937 -25.72 7.81 25.06
CA GLY A 937 -26.78 6.91 25.51
C GLY A 937 -27.32 7.26 26.90
N TRP A 938 -26.53 7.86 27.76
CA TRP A 938 -26.93 8.22 29.14
C TRP A 938 -27.60 9.60 29.23
N TRP A 939 -27.32 10.53 28.31
CA TRP A 939 -28.00 11.84 28.27
C TRP A 939 -29.52 11.74 28.05
N LEU A 940 -29.99 10.63 27.49
CA LEU A 940 -31.43 10.35 27.35
C LEU A 940 -32.12 9.93 28.67
N PHE A 941 -31.34 9.64 29.73
CA PHE A 941 -31.90 9.18 31.03
C PHE A 941 -31.56 10.06 32.24
N GLY A 942 -30.96 11.22 32.06
CA GLY A 942 -30.90 12.25 33.09
C GLY A 942 -30.00 11.96 34.30
N PHE A 943 -28.87 11.29 34.15
CA PHE A 943 -27.89 11.08 35.22
C PHE A 943 -26.52 11.67 34.88
N THR A 944 -26.07 12.60 35.72
CA THR A 944 -24.72 13.17 35.68
C THR A 944 -23.77 12.17 36.38
N VAL A 945 -22.84 11.55 35.63
CA VAL A 945 -21.74 10.77 36.23
C VAL A 945 -20.52 11.67 36.23
N VAL A 946 -19.98 11.98 37.40
CA VAL A 946 -18.69 12.62 37.57
C VAL A 946 -17.64 11.52 37.44
N ILE A 947 -16.77 11.64 36.45
CA ILE A 947 -15.64 10.72 36.26
C ILE A 947 -14.42 11.32 36.99
N LEU A 948 -13.88 10.57 37.90
CA LEU A 948 -12.53 10.75 38.46
C LEU A 948 -11.54 10.04 37.55
#